data_c50da4289cf5ffcd2fab7e99e711705f
#
_entry.id   c50da4289cf5ffcd2fab7e99e711705f
#
_cell.length_a   1.000
_cell.length_b   1.000
_cell.length_c   1.000
_cell.angle_alpha   90.00
_cell.angle_beta   90.00
_cell.angle_gamma   90.00
#
_symmetry.space_group_name_H-M   'P 1'
#
loop_
_entity.id
_entity.type
_entity.pdbx_description
1 polymer ?
#
loop_
_entity_poly.entity_id
_entity_poly.type
_entity_poly.pdbx_seq_one_letter_code
_entity_poly.pdbx_strand_id
1 'polypeptide(L)'
;MKNRILLFFFSISLFTIAQDQIGNCSTRKAGRHYQTKSASLTVAEIAETEQYDVHFYNLDLQMTNTSTYLSGSVAIHAKALVQLDSALIELFQSLLVTEIKVNGNVVNYSRVSNKIRVPVNANAQENFVIDVAYAGTPPTAQTNPLGGSGLTAGSSPSWGNKVVWSLSEPFSAYEWFAVKQSLTDKADSCAVAITVPDTCKAGSNGVLEQVLPLGNGWTRYQWKHHHPIDYYLISVSVAKYVEYNVYANPQGSASPVLIQNYIYDNPGTLPNFIDEINETAAFLELYATQFGPYPFANEKYGHCMAPISGGMEHQTMTTQGFFEKTLTSHELAHQWWGNNVTCASWCDIWLNEGFASYAEYLMLQALYPGQEGNHMNQVHQSVMSQPGGSIWVLDSLNEARIFNGRLSYDKGAGFIHTLRYLIQNDSLFFAALQDFQSTFANGTATGFDFKNHVANFCSINLDPFFEQWYYGEGFPTYEVHYNQNGNDLFLQISHTASMPSITPTFTNPISLRILRQGQADTIIRFEINNNVEYFSLYNFGILAGTIGIDPENWVMNGNAGVSLDPILGLTEHSSMLNAKLEVYPNPSTDYIAIKGQTETLDYTFYDANGKTVLAGTIDKDALIDVRTLHSGAYILKCVSKNQQQYIRLVTIK
;
A
#
# COMPACT_ATOMS: atom_id res chain seq x y z
N MET A 1 -71.88 30.02 18.60
CA MET A 1 -71.40 28.69 18.19
C MET A 1 -69.98 28.87 17.63
N LYS A 2 -68.94 28.51 18.40
CA LYS A 2 -67.54 28.65 17.98
C LYS A 2 -67.03 27.24 17.67
N ASN A 3 -66.79 26.93 16.43
CA ASN A 3 -66.14 25.70 16.01
C ASN A 3 -64.62 25.82 16.25
N ARG A 4 -64.07 24.97 17.12
CA ARG A 4 -62.63 24.75 17.26
C ARG A 4 -62.23 23.60 16.35
N ILE A 5 -61.42 23.90 15.36
CA ILE A 5 -60.72 22.89 14.52
C ILE A 5 -59.48 22.48 15.30
N LEU A 6 -59.38 21.20 15.65
CA LEU A 6 -58.19 20.57 16.26
C LEU A 6 -57.29 20.11 15.13
N LEU A 7 -56.16 20.80 14.93
CA LEU A 7 -55.08 20.31 14.03
C LEU A 7 -54.24 19.27 14.78
N PHE A 8 -54.31 18.02 14.36
CA PHE A 8 -53.34 17.00 14.74
C PHE A 8 -52.09 17.19 13.90
N PHE A 9 -50.99 17.62 14.52
CA PHE A 9 -49.66 17.52 13.94
C PHE A 9 -49.19 16.08 14.07
N PHE A 10 -49.18 15.35 12.96
CA PHE A 10 -48.40 14.12 12.83
C PHE A 10 -46.94 14.53 12.61
N SER A 11 -46.10 14.41 13.64
CA SER A 11 -44.65 14.45 13.51
C SER A 11 -44.19 13.14 12.86
N ILE A 12 -44.03 13.16 11.54
CA ILE A 12 -43.26 12.13 10.84
C ILE A 12 -41.81 12.38 11.19
N SER A 13 -41.27 11.61 12.14
CA SER A 13 -39.84 11.47 12.31
C SER A 13 -39.29 10.77 11.07
N LEU A 14 -38.73 11.53 10.17
CA LEU A 14 -37.85 11.04 9.13
C LEU A 14 -36.63 10.43 9.84
N PHE A 15 -36.64 9.12 10.02
CA PHE A 15 -35.42 8.36 10.16
C PHE A 15 -34.67 8.51 8.83
N THR A 16 -33.78 9.50 8.73
CA THR A 16 -32.70 9.45 7.77
C THR A 16 -31.84 8.28 8.22
N ILE A 17 -32.02 7.14 7.55
CA ILE A 17 -30.99 6.11 7.49
C ILE A 17 -29.83 6.85 6.82
N ALA A 18 -28.86 7.27 7.64
CA ALA A 18 -27.54 7.61 7.12
C ALA A 18 -27.07 6.34 6.39
N GLN A 19 -27.10 6.38 5.07
CA GLN A 19 -26.27 5.48 4.29
C GLN A 19 -24.84 5.81 4.74
N ASP A 20 -24.32 4.99 5.66
CA ASP A 20 -22.89 4.98 5.94
C ASP A 20 -22.20 4.77 4.60
N GLN A 21 -21.53 5.81 4.14
CA GLN A 21 -20.58 5.64 3.07
C GLN A 21 -19.57 4.64 3.61
N ILE A 22 -19.53 3.45 3.00
CA ILE A 22 -18.55 2.42 3.28
C ILE A 22 -17.21 3.01 2.83
N GLY A 23 -16.57 3.78 3.71
CA GLY A 23 -15.23 4.31 3.49
C GLY A 23 -14.24 3.17 3.66
N ASN A 24 -13.27 3.05 2.76
CA ASN A 24 -12.11 2.19 2.94
C ASN A 24 -11.35 2.59 4.23
N CYS A 25 -10.45 1.72 4.70
CA CYS A 25 -9.70 1.96 5.95
C CYS A 25 -8.94 3.30 5.91
N SER A 26 -8.39 3.68 4.76
CA SER A 26 -7.69 4.95 4.53
C SER A 26 -8.53 6.19 4.86
N THR A 27 -9.81 6.21 4.49
CA THR A 27 -10.71 7.35 4.78
C THR A 27 -11.07 7.45 6.25
N ARG A 28 -11.07 6.34 6.98
CA ARG A 28 -11.35 6.29 8.42
C ARG A 28 -10.16 6.75 9.26
N LYS A 29 -8.94 6.50 8.81
CA LYS A 29 -7.69 6.96 9.47
C LYS A 29 -7.34 8.43 9.14
N ALA A 30 -7.76 8.99 8.00
CA ALA A 30 -7.36 10.31 7.49
C ALA A 30 -7.95 11.56 8.21
N GLY A 31 -8.91 11.41 9.10
CA GLY A 31 -9.73 12.53 9.64
C GLY A 31 -9.20 13.23 10.88
N ARG A 32 -7.99 13.01 11.37
CA ARG A 32 -7.54 13.51 12.66
C ARG A 32 -6.40 14.53 12.58
N HIS A 33 -6.52 15.64 13.33
CA HIS A 33 -5.43 16.59 13.55
C HIS A 33 -4.47 16.05 14.61
N TYR A 34 -3.21 15.90 14.26
CA TYR A 34 -2.16 15.37 15.14
C TYR A 34 -1.25 16.49 15.65
N GLN A 35 -0.82 16.35 16.91
CA GLN A 35 0.34 17.08 17.39
C GLN A 35 1.58 16.24 17.05
N THR A 36 2.47 16.79 16.24
CA THR A 36 3.74 16.14 15.90
C THR A 36 4.55 15.88 17.17
N LYS A 37 4.84 14.60 17.47
CA LYS A 37 5.89 14.24 18.40
C LYS A 37 7.23 14.55 17.76
N SER A 38 8.15 15.15 18.48
CA SER A 38 9.55 15.09 18.10
C SER A 38 10.07 13.69 18.40
N ALA A 39 10.84 13.10 17.46
CA ALA A 39 11.51 11.83 17.68
C ALA A 39 12.22 11.84 19.04
N SER A 40 12.04 10.78 19.83
CA SER A 40 12.64 10.71 21.16
C SER A 40 14.17 10.60 21.09
N LEU A 41 14.70 9.91 20.07
CA LEU A 41 16.12 9.64 19.89
C LEU A 41 16.75 10.51 18.80
N THR A 42 17.97 10.97 19.06
CA THR A 42 18.85 11.59 18.04
C THR A 42 19.49 10.51 17.17
N VAL A 43 20.06 10.88 16.02
CA VAL A 43 20.79 9.96 15.14
C VAL A 43 21.93 9.23 15.88
N ALA A 44 22.63 9.91 16.79
CA ALA A 44 23.67 9.29 17.60
C ALA A 44 23.11 8.27 18.60
N GLU A 45 21.96 8.57 19.19
CA GLU A 45 21.28 7.66 20.12
C GLU A 45 20.66 6.45 19.39
N ILE A 46 20.17 6.62 18.16
CA ILE A 46 19.76 5.50 17.32
C ILE A 46 20.97 4.58 17.06
N ALA A 47 22.12 5.12 16.68
CA ALA A 47 23.35 4.34 16.49
C ALA A 47 23.82 3.66 17.79
N GLU A 48 23.52 4.22 18.97
CA GLU A 48 23.76 3.58 20.27
C GLU A 48 22.84 2.37 20.46
N THR A 49 21.56 2.47 20.09
CA THR A 49 20.62 1.33 20.20
C THR A 49 20.94 0.19 19.21
N GLU A 50 21.56 0.46 18.07
CA GLU A 50 21.99 -0.57 17.11
C GLU A 50 23.22 -1.39 17.56
N GLN A 51 23.75 -1.12 18.75
CA GLN A 51 24.90 -1.87 19.29
C GLN A 51 24.51 -3.18 20.00
N TYR A 52 23.22 -3.42 20.17
CA TYR A 52 22.70 -4.66 20.76
C TYR A 52 21.41 -5.09 20.05
N ASP A 53 21.12 -6.38 20.15
CA ASP A 53 20.04 -7.10 19.50
C ASP A 53 19.11 -7.69 20.58
N VAL A 54 17.83 -7.39 20.52
CA VAL A 54 16.82 -7.84 21.50
C VAL A 54 16.17 -9.14 21.03
N HIS A 55 16.35 -10.20 21.84
CA HIS A 55 15.78 -11.51 21.53
C HIS A 55 14.41 -11.75 22.13
N PHE A 56 14.13 -11.15 23.31
CA PHE A 56 12.93 -11.49 24.04
C PHE A 56 12.47 -10.38 24.97
N TYR A 57 11.20 -10.07 24.90
CA TYR A 57 10.52 -9.24 25.89
C TYR A 57 9.63 -10.11 26.79
N ASN A 58 9.79 -9.96 28.11
CA ASN A 58 8.91 -10.58 29.11
C ASN A 58 8.26 -9.49 29.97
N LEU A 59 6.98 -9.22 29.69
CA LEU A 59 6.19 -8.22 30.39
C LEU A 59 5.39 -8.91 31.51
N ASP A 60 5.41 -8.35 32.71
CA ASP A 60 4.62 -8.78 33.85
C ASP A 60 3.92 -7.56 34.46
N LEU A 61 2.65 -7.37 34.13
CA LEU A 61 1.92 -6.13 34.38
C LEU A 61 0.63 -6.38 35.17
N GLN A 62 0.31 -5.46 36.07
CA GLN A 62 -0.98 -5.38 36.74
C GLN A 62 -1.69 -4.11 36.29
N MET A 63 -2.96 -4.24 35.84
CA MET A 63 -3.77 -3.15 35.34
C MET A 63 -5.27 -3.41 35.49
N THR A 64 -6.09 -2.40 35.21
CA THR A 64 -7.56 -2.51 35.23
C THR A 64 -8.13 -2.10 33.88
N ASN A 65 -9.42 -2.30 33.66
CA ASN A 65 -10.12 -1.81 32.44
C ASN A 65 -10.64 -0.37 32.57
N THR A 66 -10.28 0.36 33.63
CA THR A 66 -10.85 1.67 33.93
C THR A 66 -9.81 2.78 34.09
N SER A 67 -8.54 2.42 34.14
CA SER A 67 -7.42 3.35 34.33
C SER A 67 -6.19 2.85 33.58
N THR A 68 -5.45 3.77 32.99
CA THR A 68 -4.15 3.48 32.38
C THR A 68 -3.03 3.32 33.41
N TYR A 69 -3.29 3.54 34.72
CA TYR A 69 -2.30 3.22 35.74
C TYR A 69 -1.91 1.75 35.65
N LEU A 70 -0.63 1.50 35.55
CA LEU A 70 -0.05 0.16 35.52
C LEU A 70 1.12 0.05 36.49
N SER A 71 1.40 -1.16 36.95
CA SER A 71 2.60 -1.51 37.72
C SER A 71 3.09 -2.88 37.33
N GLY A 72 4.38 -3.08 37.39
CA GLY A 72 4.98 -4.37 37.02
C GLY A 72 6.43 -4.25 36.60
N SER A 73 6.85 -5.13 35.70
CA SER A 73 8.21 -5.15 35.19
C SER A 73 8.27 -5.61 33.75
N VAL A 74 9.37 -5.24 33.09
CA VAL A 74 9.76 -5.78 31.77
C VAL A 74 11.17 -6.31 31.87
N ALA A 75 11.37 -7.58 31.51
CA ALA A 75 12.69 -8.16 31.29
C ALA A 75 13.01 -8.11 29.79
N ILE A 76 14.08 -7.41 29.43
CA ILE A 76 14.62 -7.27 28.07
C ILE A 76 15.83 -8.18 27.97
N HIS A 77 15.70 -9.28 27.23
CA HIS A 77 16.82 -10.17 26.96
C HIS A 77 17.47 -9.74 25.64
N ALA A 78 18.75 -9.44 25.69
CA ALA A 78 19.47 -8.92 24.54
C ALA A 78 20.89 -9.48 24.44
N LYS A 79 21.49 -9.28 23.28
CA LYS A 79 22.85 -9.66 22.96
C LYS A 79 23.65 -8.45 22.51
N ALA A 80 24.80 -8.22 23.10
CA ALA A 80 25.72 -7.18 22.68
C ALA A 80 26.34 -7.53 21.32
N LEU A 81 26.20 -6.69 20.32
CA LEU A 81 26.82 -6.88 19.00
C LEU A 81 28.29 -6.42 18.98
N VAL A 82 28.59 -5.46 19.81
CA VAL A 82 29.95 -4.95 20.07
C VAL A 82 30.22 -4.97 21.57
N GLN A 83 31.44 -4.64 22.01
CA GLN A 83 31.66 -4.37 23.44
C GLN A 83 30.79 -3.20 23.86
N LEU A 84 29.94 -3.39 24.87
CA LEU A 84 28.88 -2.49 25.29
C LEU A 84 28.99 -2.14 26.78
N ASP A 85 29.30 -0.89 27.08
CA ASP A 85 29.37 -0.41 28.47
C ASP A 85 27.97 -0.16 29.03
N SER A 86 27.05 0.39 28.21
CA SER A 86 25.66 0.67 28.61
C SER A 86 24.70 0.46 27.45
N ALA A 87 23.46 0.04 27.74
CA ALA A 87 22.35 -0.02 26.80
C ALA A 87 21.43 1.17 27.01
N LEU A 88 20.96 1.79 25.90
CA LEU A 88 19.97 2.83 25.90
C LEU A 88 18.58 2.21 25.62
N ILE A 89 17.65 2.41 26.56
CA ILE A 89 16.25 2.02 26.43
C ILE A 89 15.33 3.23 26.65
N GLU A 90 14.10 3.14 26.21
CA GLU A 90 13.10 4.19 26.36
C GLU A 90 11.97 3.75 27.31
N LEU A 91 11.54 4.66 28.16
CA LEU A 91 10.34 4.51 29.03
C LEU A 91 9.82 5.90 29.37
N PHE A 92 8.50 6.10 29.24
CA PHE A 92 7.90 7.41 29.47
C PHE A 92 8.13 7.90 30.91
N GLN A 93 8.50 9.17 31.05
CA GLN A 93 9.02 9.73 32.29
C GLN A 93 8.06 9.63 33.49
N SER A 94 6.73 9.59 33.29
CA SER A 94 5.76 9.42 34.38
C SER A 94 5.66 7.99 34.89
N LEU A 95 6.25 7.03 34.19
CA LEU A 95 6.42 5.65 34.66
C LEU A 95 7.67 5.63 35.55
N LEU A 96 7.44 5.66 36.86
CA LEU A 96 8.53 5.74 37.82
C LEU A 96 9.22 4.41 37.96
N VAL A 97 10.50 4.36 37.62
CA VAL A 97 11.34 3.18 37.79
C VAL A 97 11.62 2.99 39.28
N THR A 98 11.28 1.83 39.80
CA THR A 98 11.52 1.44 41.18
C THR A 98 12.81 0.66 41.37
N GLU A 99 13.20 -0.14 40.36
CA GLU A 99 14.42 -0.92 40.37
C GLU A 99 14.86 -1.25 38.93
N ILE A 100 16.16 -1.26 38.66
CA ILE A 100 16.75 -1.89 37.46
C ILE A 100 17.77 -2.93 37.89
N LYS A 101 17.68 -4.12 37.29
CA LYS A 101 18.68 -5.19 37.42
C LYS A 101 19.31 -5.51 36.07
N VAL A 102 20.57 -5.84 36.10
CA VAL A 102 21.29 -6.45 34.97
C VAL A 102 21.80 -7.83 35.41
N ASN A 103 21.37 -8.86 34.69
CA ASN A 103 21.66 -10.24 35.02
C ASN A 103 21.34 -10.58 36.50
N GLY A 104 20.20 -10.07 37.00
CA GLY A 104 19.75 -10.28 38.37
C GLY A 104 20.36 -9.35 39.45
N ASN A 105 21.35 -8.54 39.10
CA ASN A 105 22.04 -7.64 40.03
C ASN A 105 21.49 -6.21 39.89
N VAL A 106 21.15 -5.58 41.01
CA VAL A 106 20.68 -4.17 41.02
C VAL A 106 21.81 -3.26 40.55
N VAL A 107 21.51 -2.37 39.62
CA VAL A 107 22.46 -1.41 39.05
C VAL A 107 21.96 0.02 39.19
N ASN A 108 22.89 0.97 39.27
CA ASN A 108 22.59 2.38 39.14
C ASN A 108 22.42 2.71 37.64
N TYR A 109 21.46 3.54 37.30
CA TYR A 109 21.19 3.96 35.93
C TYR A 109 21.13 5.48 35.84
N SER A 110 21.25 6.01 34.64
CA SER A 110 20.96 7.42 34.37
C SER A 110 19.67 7.54 33.57
N ARG A 111 18.86 8.56 33.88
CA ARG A 111 17.64 8.85 33.15
C ARG A 111 17.56 10.32 32.79
N VAL A 112 17.34 10.61 31.52
CA VAL A 112 17.08 11.95 31.01
C VAL A 112 15.76 11.91 30.23
N SER A 113 14.72 12.52 30.79
CA SER A 113 13.36 12.45 30.23
C SER A 113 12.89 10.98 30.06
N ASN A 114 12.62 10.55 28.81
CA ASN A 114 12.14 9.20 28.51
C ASN A 114 13.29 8.20 28.27
N LYS A 115 14.54 8.63 28.31
CA LYS A 115 15.72 7.84 27.95
C LYS A 115 16.43 7.35 29.20
N ILE A 116 16.71 6.05 29.25
CA ILE A 116 17.38 5.38 30.37
C ILE A 116 18.63 4.70 29.81
N ARG A 117 19.81 5.05 30.37
CA ARG A 117 21.06 4.33 30.08
C ARG A 117 21.37 3.42 31.25
N VAL A 118 21.45 2.14 30.95
CA VAL A 118 21.67 1.05 31.90
C VAL A 118 23.06 0.49 31.68
N PRO A 119 23.99 0.55 32.69
CA PRO A 119 25.30 -0.09 32.57
C PRO A 119 25.14 -1.59 32.46
N VAL A 120 25.59 -2.18 31.36
CA VAL A 120 25.50 -3.63 31.12
C VAL A 120 26.87 -4.31 31.12
N ASN A 121 27.95 -3.61 30.74
CA ASN A 121 29.34 -4.07 30.70
C ASN A 121 29.48 -5.43 30.04
N ALA A 122 28.88 -5.61 28.87
CA ALA A 122 28.87 -6.85 28.11
C ALA A 122 29.96 -6.85 27.04
N ASN A 123 30.65 -7.99 26.86
CA ASN A 123 31.53 -8.19 25.71
C ASN A 123 30.73 -8.39 24.43
N ALA A 124 31.36 -8.19 23.27
CA ALA A 124 30.75 -8.51 21.99
C ALA A 124 30.27 -9.98 21.97
N GLN A 125 29.02 -10.19 21.49
CA GLN A 125 28.33 -11.47 21.44
C GLN A 125 27.89 -12.05 22.80
N GLU A 126 28.01 -11.30 23.87
CA GLU A 126 27.54 -11.70 25.21
C GLU A 126 26.07 -11.37 25.39
N ASN A 127 25.29 -12.31 25.94
CA ASN A 127 23.89 -12.10 26.29
C ASN A 127 23.79 -11.40 27.64
N PHE A 128 22.82 -10.51 27.77
CA PHE A 128 22.48 -9.84 29.01
C PHE A 128 20.96 -9.67 29.15
N VAL A 129 20.51 -9.48 30.39
CA VAL A 129 19.10 -9.22 30.71
C VAL A 129 18.99 -7.94 31.49
N ILE A 130 18.12 -7.03 31.04
CA ILE A 130 17.76 -5.81 31.78
C ILE A 130 16.35 -6.01 32.32
N ASP A 131 16.19 -6.11 33.64
CA ASP A 131 14.90 -6.11 34.30
C ASP A 131 14.58 -4.71 34.79
N VAL A 132 13.47 -4.13 34.32
CA VAL A 132 13.00 -2.80 34.70
C VAL A 132 11.69 -2.93 35.45
N ALA A 133 11.68 -2.67 36.75
CA ALA A 133 10.46 -2.58 37.56
C ALA A 133 9.99 -1.12 37.64
N TYR A 134 8.70 -0.89 37.35
CA TYR A 134 8.15 0.45 37.29
C TYR A 134 6.66 0.49 37.60
N ALA A 135 6.17 1.69 37.91
CA ALA A 135 4.74 1.95 38.07
C ALA A 135 4.41 3.41 37.73
N GLY A 136 3.20 3.64 37.26
CA GLY A 136 2.75 4.99 36.96
C GLY A 136 1.58 5.03 35.98
N THR A 137 1.29 6.22 35.49
CA THR A 137 0.24 6.47 34.52
C THR A 137 0.89 6.95 33.22
N PRO A 138 0.72 6.24 32.09
CA PRO A 138 1.07 6.72 30.75
C PRO A 138 0.51 8.08 30.40
N PRO A 139 1.01 8.76 29.37
CA PRO A 139 0.45 10.03 28.94
C PRO A 139 -1.04 9.89 28.62
N THR A 140 -1.84 10.90 29.02
CA THR A 140 -3.28 10.93 28.74
C THR A 140 -3.63 11.80 27.54
N ALA A 141 -2.65 12.54 27.01
CA ALA A 141 -2.83 13.33 25.80
C ALA A 141 -2.99 12.40 24.59
N GLN A 142 -3.71 12.86 23.55
CA GLN A 142 -3.74 12.18 22.27
C GLN A 142 -2.39 12.40 21.56
N THR A 143 -1.45 11.54 21.84
CA THR A 143 -0.08 11.61 21.33
C THR A 143 0.14 10.68 20.15
N ASN A 144 -0.79 9.76 19.89
CA ASN A 144 -0.70 8.78 18.82
C ASN A 144 -1.52 9.24 17.60
N PRO A 145 -0.98 9.18 16.37
CA PRO A 145 -1.69 9.57 15.14
C PRO A 145 -2.96 8.74 14.88
N LEU A 146 -2.97 7.49 15.31
CA LEU A 146 -4.13 6.61 15.17
C LEU A 146 -5.19 6.82 16.28
N GLY A 147 -4.90 7.72 17.23
CA GLY A 147 -5.78 8.15 18.32
C GLY A 147 -5.42 7.56 19.67
N GLY A 148 -5.43 8.40 20.71
CA GLY A 148 -5.06 8.04 22.07
C GLY A 148 -3.56 8.21 22.36
N SER A 149 -3.00 7.33 23.16
CA SER A 149 -1.58 7.22 23.51
C SER A 149 -1.17 5.75 23.42
N GLY A 150 0.09 5.43 23.70
CA GLY A 150 0.58 4.04 23.72
C GLY A 150 -0.25 3.10 24.60
N LEU A 151 -0.89 3.61 25.64
CA LEU A 151 -1.91 2.90 26.42
C LEU A 151 -3.08 3.84 26.72
N THR A 152 -4.27 3.49 26.30
CA THR A 152 -5.46 4.34 26.38
C THR A 152 -6.56 3.66 27.21
N ALA A 153 -7.30 4.45 28.00
CA ALA A 153 -8.52 4.04 28.68
C ALA A 153 -9.72 4.76 28.07
N GLY A 154 -10.79 4.03 27.78
CA GLY A 154 -12.00 4.60 27.22
C GLY A 154 -13.23 3.78 27.49
N SER A 155 -14.37 4.27 26.99
CA SER A 155 -15.63 3.52 27.00
C SER A 155 -16.17 3.45 25.59
N SER A 156 -16.66 2.28 25.19
CA SER A 156 -17.35 2.12 23.90
C SER A 156 -18.58 3.03 23.86
N PRO A 157 -18.68 3.93 22.87
CA PRO A 157 -19.85 4.79 22.72
C PRO A 157 -21.15 4.02 22.48
N SER A 158 -21.09 2.93 21.74
CA SER A 158 -22.25 2.12 21.36
C SER A 158 -22.63 1.08 22.41
N TRP A 159 -21.64 0.52 23.14
CA TRP A 159 -21.86 -0.63 24.02
C TRP A 159 -21.67 -0.32 25.51
N GLY A 160 -21.06 0.84 25.85
CA GLY A 160 -20.84 1.29 27.23
C GLY A 160 -19.72 0.56 27.97
N ASN A 161 -19.08 -0.45 27.38
CA ASN A 161 -17.99 -1.21 27.98
C ASN A 161 -16.75 -0.32 28.18
N LYS A 162 -16.14 -0.44 29.37
CA LYS A 162 -14.87 0.21 29.70
C LYS A 162 -13.71 -0.68 29.29
N VAL A 163 -12.72 -0.10 28.64
CA VAL A 163 -11.58 -0.81 28.04
C VAL A 163 -10.30 -0.04 28.31
N VAL A 164 -9.22 -0.76 28.57
CA VAL A 164 -7.84 -0.25 28.45
C VAL A 164 -7.16 -1.08 27.38
N TRP A 165 -6.51 -0.40 26.41
CA TRP A 165 -5.83 -1.05 25.29
C TRP A 165 -4.56 -0.30 24.91
N SER A 166 -3.59 -1.05 24.37
CA SER A 166 -2.37 -0.47 23.77
C SER A 166 -2.56 -0.12 22.31
N LEU A 167 -1.83 0.91 21.83
CA LEU A 167 -1.64 1.26 20.44
C LEU A 167 -0.27 1.93 20.31
N SER A 168 0.73 1.19 19.89
CA SER A 168 2.14 1.58 20.00
C SER A 168 2.73 2.16 18.72
N GLU A 169 2.08 1.97 17.58
CA GLU A 169 2.53 2.43 16.27
C GLU A 169 2.46 3.97 16.14
N PRO A 170 3.48 4.67 15.57
CA PRO A 170 4.79 4.12 15.21
C PRO A 170 5.81 4.18 16.36
N PHE A 171 5.70 5.12 17.30
CA PHE A 171 6.71 5.42 18.32
C PHE A 171 6.12 5.55 19.73
N SER A 172 5.04 4.81 20.05
CA SER A 172 4.34 4.96 21.34
C SER A 172 4.53 3.76 22.28
N ALA A 173 5.35 2.77 21.95
CA ALA A 173 5.60 1.61 22.82
C ALA A 173 6.22 2.03 24.17
N TYR A 174 7.18 2.94 24.16
CA TYR A 174 7.85 3.45 25.37
C TYR A 174 6.90 4.16 26.34
N GLU A 175 5.69 4.49 25.89
CA GLU A 175 4.71 5.15 26.73
C GLU A 175 4.10 4.21 27.79
N TRP A 176 4.22 2.88 27.62
CA TRP A 176 3.66 1.92 28.56
C TRP A 176 4.60 0.77 28.98
N PHE A 177 5.66 0.49 28.23
CA PHE A 177 6.68 -0.46 28.67
C PHE A 177 8.10 -0.03 28.28
N ALA A 178 9.11 -0.53 29.01
CA ALA A 178 10.50 -0.26 28.69
C ALA A 178 10.90 -1.00 27.41
N VAL A 179 11.45 -0.30 26.41
CA VAL A 179 11.60 -0.82 25.06
C VAL A 179 12.78 -0.21 24.30
N LYS A 180 13.30 -0.94 23.30
CA LYS A 180 14.05 -0.42 22.17
C LYS A 180 13.09 -0.30 20.97
N GLN A 181 12.92 0.90 20.40
CA GLN A 181 12.03 1.16 19.27
C GLN A 181 12.81 1.16 17.95
N SER A 182 13.11 -0.03 17.42
CA SER A 182 13.78 -0.23 16.12
C SER A 182 13.03 -1.28 15.31
N LEU A 183 12.56 -0.91 14.10
CA LEU A 183 11.85 -1.84 13.19
C LEU A 183 12.73 -3.00 12.70
N THR A 184 14.04 -2.77 12.63
CA THR A 184 14.99 -3.77 12.17
C THR A 184 15.44 -4.73 13.27
N ASP A 185 14.95 -4.53 14.50
CA ASP A 185 15.28 -5.34 15.68
C ASP A 185 14.02 -6.00 16.25
N LYS A 186 13.46 -6.95 15.49
CA LYS A 186 12.36 -7.78 15.98
C LYS A 186 12.84 -8.70 17.09
N ALA A 187 12.16 -8.69 18.23
CA ALA A 187 12.41 -9.72 19.25
C ALA A 187 12.00 -11.10 18.71
N ASP A 188 12.83 -12.14 18.88
CA ASP A 188 12.55 -13.51 18.42
C ASP A 188 11.23 -14.07 18.99
N SER A 189 10.82 -13.55 20.15
CA SER A 189 9.57 -13.92 20.82
C SER A 189 9.22 -12.93 21.93
N CYS A 190 7.97 -12.98 22.45
CA CYS A 190 7.60 -12.24 23.65
C CYS A 190 6.67 -13.05 24.57
N ALA A 191 6.67 -12.71 25.85
CA ALA A 191 5.69 -13.20 26.82
C ALA A 191 5.03 -12.00 27.53
N VAL A 192 3.72 -12.06 27.71
CA VAL A 192 2.96 -10.99 28.36
C VAL A 192 2.03 -11.59 29.42
N ALA A 193 2.38 -11.37 30.66
CA ALA A 193 1.56 -11.73 31.81
C ALA A 193 0.80 -10.50 32.30
N ILE A 194 -0.53 -10.60 32.38
CA ILE A 194 -1.39 -9.49 32.70
C ILE A 194 -2.29 -9.89 33.87
N THR A 195 -2.13 -9.22 35.01
CA THR A 195 -2.98 -9.38 36.19
C THR A 195 -4.08 -8.34 36.17
N VAL A 196 -5.34 -8.80 36.13
CA VAL A 196 -6.55 -7.97 35.96
C VAL A 196 -7.63 -8.34 36.98
N PRO A 197 -8.63 -7.46 37.22
CA PRO A 197 -9.79 -7.82 38.04
C PRO A 197 -10.50 -9.07 37.46
N ASP A 198 -11.00 -9.96 38.36
CA ASP A 198 -11.68 -11.21 38.01
C ASP A 198 -12.86 -11.05 37.05
N THR A 199 -13.44 -9.84 36.99
CA THR A 199 -14.54 -9.51 36.08
C THR A 199 -14.06 -9.20 34.64
N CYS A 200 -12.74 -9.13 34.41
CA CYS A 200 -12.13 -8.79 33.12
C CYS A 200 -11.41 -9.98 32.51
N LYS A 201 -11.29 -9.95 31.18
CA LYS A 201 -10.31 -10.75 30.45
C LYS A 201 -9.21 -9.83 29.91
N ALA A 202 -8.03 -10.38 29.73
CA ALA A 202 -6.90 -9.70 29.12
C ALA A 202 -6.46 -10.44 27.87
N GLY A 203 -6.49 -9.76 26.70
CA GLY A 203 -5.99 -10.26 25.42
C GLY A 203 -4.61 -9.75 25.12
N SER A 204 -3.78 -10.58 24.47
CA SER A 204 -2.42 -10.26 23.99
C SER A 204 -2.01 -11.19 22.84
N ASN A 205 -0.76 -11.07 22.40
CA ASN A 205 -0.15 -11.78 21.28
C ASN A 205 0.09 -13.26 21.59
N GLY A 206 0.06 -14.11 20.56
CA GLY A 206 0.41 -15.51 20.66
C GLY A 206 -0.66 -16.39 21.31
N VAL A 207 -0.25 -17.38 22.07
CA VAL A 207 -1.11 -18.40 22.71
C VAL A 207 -1.36 -18.05 24.17
N LEU A 208 -2.61 -18.21 24.63
CA LEU A 208 -2.93 -18.13 26.06
C LEU A 208 -2.48 -19.43 26.73
N GLU A 209 -1.32 -19.41 27.38
CA GLU A 209 -0.76 -20.60 28.03
C GLU A 209 -1.47 -20.92 29.34
N GLN A 210 -1.84 -19.87 30.12
CA GLN A 210 -2.43 -20.10 31.43
C GLN A 210 -3.35 -18.96 31.89
N VAL A 211 -4.40 -19.31 32.60
CA VAL A 211 -5.25 -18.39 33.36
C VAL A 211 -5.21 -18.82 34.84
N LEU A 212 -4.69 -17.95 35.71
CA LEU A 212 -4.48 -18.23 37.13
C LEU A 212 -5.34 -17.29 38.00
N PRO A 213 -6.38 -17.76 38.64
CA PRO A 213 -7.05 -17.01 39.71
C PRO A 213 -6.08 -16.81 40.89
N LEU A 214 -5.82 -15.55 41.25
CA LEU A 214 -4.89 -15.23 42.34
C LEU A 214 -5.60 -15.05 43.67
N GLY A 215 -6.97 -15.05 43.68
CA GLY A 215 -7.76 -14.67 44.81
C GLY A 215 -7.82 -13.14 45.01
N ASN A 216 -8.58 -12.69 46.02
CA ASN A 216 -8.77 -11.27 46.32
C ASN A 216 -9.27 -10.41 45.15
N GLY A 217 -10.00 -11.00 44.19
CA GLY A 217 -10.59 -10.30 43.06
C GLY A 217 -9.66 -10.09 41.88
N TRP A 218 -8.59 -10.88 41.75
CA TRP A 218 -7.61 -10.76 40.68
C TRP A 218 -7.34 -12.10 39.96
N THR A 219 -7.21 -12.06 38.62
CA THR A 219 -6.85 -13.17 37.75
C THR A 219 -5.67 -12.77 36.87
N ARG A 220 -4.72 -13.68 36.69
CA ARG A 220 -3.54 -13.51 35.84
C ARG A 220 -3.69 -14.29 34.55
N TYR A 221 -3.53 -13.62 33.41
CA TYR A 221 -3.48 -14.19 32.06
C TYR A 221 -2.04 -14.23 31.61
N GLN A 222 -1.56 -15.40 31.16
CA GLN A 222 -0.19 -15.58 30.67
C GLN A 222 -0.24 -15.93 29.20
N TRP A 223 0.25 -15.02 28.38
CA TRP A 223 0.35 -15.13 26.94
C TRP A 223 1.80 -15.36 26.52
N LYS A 224 2.02 -16.18 25.49
CA LYS A 224 3.34 -16.43 24.89
C LYS A 224 3.23 -16.38 23.39
N HIS A 225 4.06 -15.59 22.77
CA HIS A 225 4.23 -15.51 21.33
C HIS A 225 5.61 -16.06 20.95
N HIS A 226 5.67 -17.00 20.00
CA HIS A 226 6.87 -17.79 19.68
C HIS A 226 7.51 -17.39 18.35
N HIS A 227 7.00 -16.34 17.69
CA HIS A 227 7.52 -15.83 16.43
C HIS A 227 8.18 -14.48 16.62
N PRO A 228 9.08 -14.06 15.72
CA PRO A 228 9.59 -12.71 15.71
C PRO A 228 8.48 -11.66 15.67
N ILE A 229 8.62 -10.66 16.52
CA ILE A 229 7.61 -9.62 16.70
C ILE A 229 8.26 -8.24 16.84
N ASP A 230 7.71 -7.27 16.14
CA ASP A 230 8.15 -5.89 16.26
C ASP A 230 7.62 -5.25 17.56
N TYR A 231 8.35 -4.28 18.07
CA TYR A 231 8.02 -3.61 19.34
C TYR A 231 6.61 -2.99 19.34
N TYR A 232 6.16 -2.44 18.20
CA TYR A 232 4.86 -1.77 18.11
C TYR A 232 3.68 -2.73 18.04
N LEU A 233 3.93 -4.00 17.73
CA LEU A 233 2.92 -5.06 17.61
C LEU A 233 2.65 -5.79 18.94
N ILE A 234 3.51 -5.62 19.96
CA ILE A 234 3.25 -6.14 21.31
C ILE A 234 2.05 -5.40 21.90
N SER A 235 1.05 -6.15 22.37
CA SER A 235 -0.23 -5.57 22.73
C SER A 235 -0.83 -6.08 24.02
N VAL A 236 -1.68 -5.26 24.62
CA VAL A 236 -2.57 -5.63 25.71
C VAL A 236 -3.94 -5.00 25.48
N SER A 237 -5.00 -5.74 25.82
CA SER A 237 -6.36 -5.20 25.85
C SER A 237 -7.12 -5.81 27.02
N VAL A 238 -7.70 -4.95 27.87
CA VAL A 238 -8.38 -5.36 29.12
C VAL A 238 -9.77 -4.77 29.16
N ALA A 239 -10.77 -5.64 29.16
CA ALA A 239 -12.16 -5.27 29.34
C ALA A 239 -12.99 -6.43 29.92
N LYS A 240 -14.27 -6.18 30.17
CA LYS A 240 -15.24 -7.25 30.35
C LYS A 240 -15.57 -7.81 28.98
N TYR A 241 -14.98 -8.96 28.66
CA TYR A 241 -15.13 -9.66 27.38
C TYR A 241 -15.86 -11.00 27.57
N VAL A 242 -16.66 -11.37 26.56
CA VAL A 242 -17.01 -12.76 26.26
C VAL A 242 -16.07 -13.25 25.16
N GLU A 243 -15.79 -14.53 25.15
CA GLU A 243 -14.97 -15.18 24.13
C GLU A 243 -15.87 -15.88 23.12
N TYR A 244 -15.60 -15.64 21.83
CA TYR A 244 -16.25 -16.31 20.71
C TYR A 244 -15.19 -16.77 19.72
N ASN A 245 -15.17 -18.07 19.44
CA ASN A 245 -14.13 -18.71 18.66
C ASN A 245 -14.66 -19.20 17.31
N VAL A 246 -13.90 -18.96 16.27
CA VAL A 246 -14.10 -19.43 14.90
C VAL A 246 -12.85 -20.21 14.49
N TYR A 247 -12.94 -21.07 13.49
CA TYR A 247 -11.81 -21.84 12.96
C TYR A 247 -11.75 -21.68 11.45
N ALA A 248 -10.53 -21.49 10.93
CA ALA A 248 -10.22 -21.48 9.51
C ALA A 248 -9.31 -22.65 9.13
N ASN A 249 -9.34 -23.05 7.86
CA ASN A 249 -8.51 -24.13 7.30
C ASN A 249 -7.63 -23.57 6.15
N PRO A 250 -6.71 -22.64 6.43
CA PRO A 250 -5.92 -22.02 5.39
C PRO A 250 -4.96 -23.02 4.75
N GLN A 251 -4.71 -22.85 3.47
CA GLN A 251 -3.76 -23.67 2.72
C GLN A 251 -2.37 -23.62 3.38
N GLY A 252 -1.72 -24.79 3.52
CA GLY A 252 -0.41 -24.91 4.14
C GLY A 252 -0.43 -25.09 5.65
N SER A 253 -1.57 -24.98 6.31
CA SER A 253 -1.73 -25.25 7.73
C SER A 253 -1.89 -26.73 8.01
N ALA A 254 -1.20 -27.23 9.04
CA ALA A 254 -1.29 -28.65 9.43
C ALA A 254 -2.59 -28.98 10.22
N SER A 255 -3.23 -27.96 10.78
CA SER A 255 -4.46 -28.07 11.58
C SER A 255 -5.31 -26.80 11.41
N PRO A 256 -6.61 -26.85 11.76
CA PRO A 256 -7.43 -25.65 11.79
C PRO A 256 -6.80 -24.56 12.65
N VAL A 257 -6.79 -23.34 12.14
CA VAL A 257 -6.30 -22.15 12.86
C VAL A 257 -7.43 -21.58 13.70
N LEU A 258 -7.20 -21.40 14.99
CA LEU A 258 -8.12 -20.73 15.89
C LEU A 258 -8.19 -19.24 15.57
N ILE A 259 -9.40 -18.70 15.43
CA ILE A 259 -9.71 -17.27 15.41
C ILE A 259 -10.40 -16.93 16.72
N GLN A 260 -9.64 -16.40 17.68
CA GLN A 260 -10.07 -16.12 19.05
C GLN A 260 -10.56 -14.68 19.18
N ASN A 261 -11.83 -14.48 19.49
CA ASN A 261 -12.43 -13.16 19.54
C ASN A 261 -12.83 -12.81 20.97
N TYR A 262 -12.31 -11.69 21.48
CA TYR A 262 -12.70 -11.05 22.73
C TYR A 262 -13.64 -9.90 22.43
N ILE A 263 -14.95 -10.19 22.58
CA ILE A 263 -16.06 -9.30 22.27
C ILE A 263 -16.61 -8.74 23.59
N TYR A 264 -17.08 -7.50 23.61
CA TYR A 264 -17.68 -6.92 24.83
C TYR A 264 -18.80 -7.80 25.38
N ASP A 265 -18.88 -7.92 26.71
CA ASP A 265 -19.88 -8.73 27.42
C ASP A 265 -21.31 -8.15 27.36
N ASN A 266 -21.50 -7.01 26.67
CA ASN A 266 -22.84 -6.49 26.40
C ASN A 266 -23.63 -7.48 25.55
N PRO A 267 -24.86 -7.87 25.97
CA PRO A 267 -25.65 -8.91 25.28
C PRO A 267 -25.94 -8.62 23.80
N GLY A 268 -25.91 -7.36 23.37
CA GLY A 268 -26.16 -6.96 21.98
C GLY A 268 -24.92 -7.01 21.09
N THR A 269 -23.71 -7.04 21.64
CA THR A 269 -22.49 -6.87 20.85
C THR A 269 -22.21 -8.07 19.94
N LEU A 270 -22.15 -9.28 20.49
CA LEU A 270 -21.88 -10.49 19.68
C LEU A 270 -22.99 -10.75 18.64
N PRO A 271 -24.28 -10.67 18.96
CA PRO A 271 -25.33 -10.83 17.95
C PRO A 271 -25.27 -9.80 16.81
N ASN A 272 -24.72 -8.61 17.08
CA ASN A 272 -24.58 -7.57 16.06
C ASN A 272 -23.44 -7.83 15.06
N PHE A 273 -22.42 -8.58 15.44
CA PHE A 273 -21.21 -8.77 14.63
C PHE A 273 -20.88 -10.24 14.32
N ILE A 274 -21.75 -11.19 14.69
CA ILE A 274 -21.44 -12.62 14.59
C ILE A 274 -21.19 -13.07 13.14
N ASP A 275 -21.93 -12.51 12.19
CA ASP A 275 -21.81 -12.86 10.78
C ASP A 275 -20.48 -12.34 10.22
N GLU A 276 -20.13 -11.09 10.50
CA GLU A 276 -18.86 -10.48 10.07
C GLU A 276 -17.64 -11.12 10.73
N ILE A 277 -17.77 -11.53 12.01
CA ILE A 277 -16.71 -12.27 12.69
C ILE A 277 -16.49 -13.63 12.02
N ASN A 278 -17.56 -14.31 11.63
CA ASN A 278 -17.47 -15.61 10.95
C ASN A 278 -16.82 -15.52 9.57
N GLU A 279 -16.99 -14.41 8.86
CA GLU A 279 -16.37 -14.17 7.55
C GLU A 279 -14.83 -14.13 7.63
N THR A 280 -14.26 -13.82 8.79
CA THR A 280 -12.79 -13.79 9.00
C THR A 280 -12.11 -15.11 8.59
N ALA A 281 -12.78 -16.25 8.76
CA ALA A 281 -12.24 -17.54 8.35
C ALA A 281 -12.00 -17.61 6.83
N ALA A 282 -12.96 -17.13 6.04
CA ALA A 282 -12.84 -17.10 4.58
C ALA A 282 -11.76 -16.11 4.12
N PHE A 283 -11.58 -14.98 4.81
CA PHE A 283 -10.52 -14.03 4.50
C PHE A 283 -9.14 -14.63 4.75
N LEU A 284 -8.96 -15.32 5.88
CA LEU A 284 -7.70 -15.98 6.23
C LEU A 284 -7.35 -17.09 5.23
N GLU A 285 -8.32 -17.90 4.83
CA GLU A 285 -8.16 -18.95 3.82
C GLU A 285 -7.81 -18.37 2.44
N LEU A 286 -8.45 -17.26 2.04
CA LEU A 286 -8.16 -16.56 0.79
C LEU A 286 -6.71 -16.04 0.79
N TYR A 287 -6.30 -15.30 1.83
CA TYR A 287 -4.97 -14.70 1.89
C TYR A 287 -3.86 -15.74 1.97
N ALA A 288 -4.12 -16.88 2.59
CA ALA A 288 -3.19 -18.01 2.58
C ALA A 288 -2.96 -18.56 1.16
N THR A 289 -3.92 -18.44 0.25
CA THR A 289 -3.74 -18.81 -1.16
C THR A 289 -3.06 -17.73 -1.99
N GLN A 290 -3.20 -16.47 -1.61
CA GLN A 290 -2.67 -15.33 -2.36
C GLN A 290 -1.26 -14.93 -1.91
N PHE A 291 -1.01 -14.92 -0.61
CA PHE A 291 0.25 -14.42 -0.03
C PHE A 291 1.15 -15.54 0.53
N GLY A 292 0.69 -16.78 0.49
CA GLY A 292 1.37 -17.94 1.08
C GLY A 292 0.81 -18.35 2.44
N PRO A 293 1.27 -19.46 3.03
CA PRO A 293 0.75 -19.99 4.28
C PRO A 293 0.64 -18.91 5.37
N TYR A 294 -0.40 -19.01 6.21
CA TYR A 294 -0.55 -18.10 7.34
C TYR A 294 0.67 -18.19 8.26
N PRO A 295 1.44 -17.10 8.49
CA PRO A 295 2.74 -17.19 9.15
C PRO A 295 2.66 -17.71 10.59
N PHE A 296 1.55 -17.46 11.26
CA PHE A 296 1.34 -17.80 12.67
C PHE A 296 0.33 -18.95 12.85
N ALA A 297 0.23 -19.85 11.88
CA ALA A 297 -0.75 -20.94 11.85
C ALA A 297 -0.63 -21.93 13.03
N ASN A 298 0.55 -22.06 13.64
CA ASN A 298 0.80 -22.87 14.81
C ASN A 298 0.39 -22.21 16.14
N GLU A 299 -0.06 -20.95 16.10
CA GLU A 299 -0.59 -20.23 17.26
C GLU A 299 -2.08 -19.95 17.10
N LYS A 300 -2.44 -18.81 16.57
CA LYS A 300 -3.82 -18.38 16.31
C LYS A 300 -3.87 -17.09 15.48
N TYR A 301 -5.07 -16.68 15.10
CA TYR A 301 -5.46 -15.30 14.87
C TYR A 301 -6.53 -14.88 15.88
N GLY A 302 -6.88 -13.61 15.94
CA GLY A 302 -8.01 -13.19 16.78
C GLY A 302 -8.18 -11.68 16.86
N HIS A 303 -9.18 -11.27 17.65
CA HIS A 303 -9.55 -9.88 17.82
C HIS A 303 -9.80 -9.53 19.28
N CYS A 304 -9.40 -8.31 19.67
CA CYS A 304 -9.88 -7.65 20.88
C CYS A 304 -10.68 -6.41 20.48
N MET A 305 -11.90 -6.25 20.96
CA MET A 305 -12.64 -5.00 20.74
C MET A 305 -12.11 -3.89 21.64
N ALA A 306 -11.85 -2.72 21.04
CA ALA A 306 -11.55 -1.48 21.75
C ALA A 306 -12.26 -0.32 21.05
N PRO A 307 -12.54 0.81 21.72
CA PRO A 307 -13.32 1.92 21.14
C PRO A 307 -12.44 2.80 20.23
N ILE A 308 -11.82 2.20 19.23
CA ILE A 308 -11.06 2.88 18.17
C ILE A 308 -11.91 3.01 16.90
N SER A 309 -11.60 3.96 16.04
CA SER A 309 -12.38 4.22 14.82
C SER A 309 -11.98 3.38 13.62
N GLY A 310 -11.09 2.42 13.77
CA GLY A 310 -10.56 1.49 12.78
C GLY A 310 -10.05 0.25 13.47
N GLY A 311 -8.90 -0.24 13.02
CA GLY A 311 -8.17 -1.35 13.61
C GLY A 311 -6.72 -1.00 13.92
N MET A 312 -6.06 -1.96 14.54
CA MET A 312 -4.62 -2.04 14.75
C MET A 312 -4.21 -3.50 14.65
N GLU A 313 -3.28 -3.77 13.79
CA GLU A 313 -2.86 -5.10 13.34
C GLU A 313 -2.00 -5.88 14.35
N HIS A 314 -2.18 -5.68 15.63
CA HIS A 314 -1.39 -6.40 16.64
C HIS A 314 -1.22 -7.88 16.28
N GLN A 315 0.03 -8.34 16.27
CA GLN A 315 0.38 -9.67 15.75
C GLN A 315 -0.39 -10.76 16.47
N THR A 316 -1.14 -11.56 15.70
CA THR A 316 -2.04 -12.62 16.13
C THR A 316 -3.28 -12.21 16.95
N MET A 317 -3.43 -10.93 17.31
CA MET A 317 -4.55 -10.44 18.13
C MET A 317 -4.88 -9.00 17.76
N THR A 318 -5.46 -8.79 16.61
CA THR A 318 -5.93 -7.49 16.10
C THR A 318 -6.81 -6.77 17.11
N THR A 319 -6.60 -5.47 17.29
CA THR A 319 -7.52 -4.61 18.06
C THR A 319 -8.38 -3.82 17.10
N GLN A 320 -9.72 -3.91 17.21
CA GLN A 320 -10.61 -3.16 16.30
C GLN A 320 -11.88 -2.67 17.01
N GLY A 321 -12.47 -1.59 16.47
CA GLY A 321 -13.62 -0.93 17.09
C GLY A 321 -14.95 -1.59 16.77
N PHE A 322 -15.05 -2.24 15.63
CA PHE A 322 -16.23 -2.89 15.08
C PHE A 322 -15.80 -3.88 13.99
N PHE A 323 -16.71 -4.77 13.59
CA PHE A 323 -16.46 -5.71 12.50
C PHE A 323 -17.16 -5.23 11.23
N GLU A 324 -16.39 -5.13 10.16
CA GLU A 324 -16.83 -4.84 8.81
C GLU A 324 -15.81 -5.45 7.86
N LYS A 325 -16.27 -6.00 6.74
CA LYS A 325 -15.45 -6.86 5.86
C LYS A 325 -14.15 -6.20 5.37
N THR A 326 -14.17 -4.92 4.97
CA THR A 326 -12.96 -4.26 4.49
C THR A 326 -12.00 -3.97 5.63
N LEU A 327 -12.49 -3.50 6.78
CA LEU A 327 -11.65 -3.30 7.96
C LEU A 327 -11.04 -4.61 8.44
N THR A 328 -11.87 -5.64 8.65
CA THR A 328 -11.39 -6.93 9.18
C THR A 328 -10.40 -7.60 8.22
N SER A 329 -10.64 -7.50 6.91
CA SER A 329 -9.72 -8.06 5.91
C SER A 329 -8.40 -7.29 5.81
N HIS A 330 -8.43 -5.97 5.96
CA HIS A 330 -7.25 -5.11 6.02
C HIS A 330 -6.35 -5.50 7.20
N GLU A 331 -6.91 -5.50 8.42
CA GLU A 331 -6.17 -5.84 9.63
C GLU A 331 -5.64 -7.29 9.63
N LEU A 332 -6.36 -8.21 9.01
CA LEU A 332 -5.89 -9.58 8.83
C LEU A 332 -4.73 -9.65 7.82
N ALA A 333 -4.78 -8.89 6.72
CA ALA A 333 -3.72 -8.91 5.71
C ALA A 333 -2.36 -8.46 6.26
N HIS A 334 -2.39 -7.59 7.24
CA HIS A 334 -1.20 -7.17 7.97
C HIS A 334 -0.43 -8.32 8.61
N GLN A 335 -1.07 -9.47 8.90
CA GLN A 335 -0.35 -10.62 9.45
C GLN A 335 0.76 -11.12 8.49
N TRP A 336 0.63 -10.88 7.17
CA TRP A 336 1.68 -11.06 6.17
C TRP A 336 2.47 -9.77 5.94
N TRP A 337 1.76 -8.64 5.71
CA TRP A 337 2.31 -7.35 5.28
C TRP A 337 2.35 -6.36 6.46
N GLY A 338 3.45 -6.34 7.18
CA GLY A 338 3.64 -5.59 8.42
C GLY A 338 4.10 -6.47 9.59
N ASN A 339 3.55 -7.69 9.73
CA ASN A 339 3.85 -8.56 10.85
C ASN A 339 4.89 -9.65 10.49
N ASN A 340 4.62 -10.49 9.49
CA ASN A 340 5.63 -11.44 9.02
C ASN A 340 6.81 -10.70 8.36
N VAL A 341 6.52 -9.85 7.39
CA VAL A 341 7.49 -8.96 6.76
C VAL A 341 7.12 -7.51 7.09
N THR A 342 7.92 -6.85 7.89
CA THR A 342 7.72 -5.46 8.30
C THR A 342 8.52 -4.51 7.40
N CYS A 343 8.07 -3.30 7.16
CA CYS A 343 8.89 -2.28 6.50
C CYS A 343 10.15 -2.00 7.35
N ALA A 344 11.33 -2.03 6.74
CA ALA A 344 12.60 -1.80 7.44
C ALA A 344 12.75 -0.33 7.91
N SER A 345 11.93 0.56 7.38
CA SER A 345 11.86 1.97 7.72
C SER A 345 10.45 2.49 7.51
N TRP A 346 10.01 3.43 8.32
CA TRP A 346 8.74 4.14 8.12
C TRP A 346 8.67 4.91 6.79
N CYS A 347 9.79 5.08 6.09
CA CYS A 347 9.81 5.55 4.70
C CYS A 347 9.04 4.61 3.75
N ASP A 348 9.03 3.33 4.08
CA ASP A 348 8.45 2.24 3.29
C ASP A 348 7.14 1.68 3.88
N ILE A 349 6.43 2.45 4.69
CA ILE A 349 5.17 2.04 5.35
C ILE A 349 4.11 1.49 4.39
N TRP A 350 4.17 1.83 3.11
CA TRP A 350 3.29 1.31 2.08
C TRP A 350 3.39 -0.22 1.91
N LEU A 351 4.53 -0.83 2.29
CA LEU A 351 4.68 -2.30 2.33
C LEU A 351 3.71 -2.92 3.34
N ASN A 352 3.38 -2.21 4.39
CA ASN A 352 2.37 -2.62 5.36
C ASN A 352 0.99 -2.15 4.84
N GLU A 353 0.74 -0.86 4.80
CA GLU A 353 -0.57 -0.25 4.61
C GLU A 353 -1.09 -0.33 3.17
N GLY A 354 -0.22 -0.16 2.17
CA GLY A 354 -0.59 -0.27 0.77
C GLY A 354 -1.02 -1.70 0.40
N PHE A 355 -0.31 -2.72 0.91
CA PHE A 355 -0.69 -4.11 0.70
C PHE A 355 -1.94 -4.50 1.47
N ALA A 356 -2.11 -4.05 2.72
CA ALA A 356 -3.33 -4.29 3.48
C ALA A 356 -4.55 -3.64 2.78
N SER A 357 -4.41 -2.41 2.28
CA SER A 357 -5.46 -1.73 1.49
C SER A 357 -5.73 -2.43 0.16
N TYR A 358 -4.71 -2.98 -0.50
CA TYR A 358 -4.91 -3.77 -1.72
C TYR A 358 -5.57 -5.12 -1.44
N ALA A 359 -5.32 -5.69 -0.29
CA ALA A 359 -5.98 -6.93 0.15
C ALA A 359 -7.49 -6.75 0.32
N GLU A 360 -7.98 -5.56 0.68
CA GLU A 360 -9.42 -5.24 0.66
C GLU A 360 -10.01 -5.44 -0.75
N TYR A 361 -9.32 -4.94 -1.79
CA TYR A 361 -9.72 -5.16 -3.19
C TYR A 361 -9.72 -6.64 -3.56
N LEU A 362 -8.67 -7.37 -3.18
CA LEU A 362 -8.54 -8.80 -3.49
C LEU A 362 -9.62 -9.63 -2.79
N MET A 363 -9.96 -9.29 -1.55
CA MET A 363 -11.06 -9.91 -0.81
C MET A 363 -12.41 -9.65 -1.50
N LEU A 364 -12.66 -8.41 -1.90
CA LEU A 364 -13.89 -8.07 -2.62
C LEU A 364 -13.97 -8.78 -3.97
N GLN A 365 -12.87 -8.83 -4.73
CA GLN A 365 -12.80 -9.52 -6.02
C GLN A 365 -13.12 -11.02 -5.90
N ALA A 366 -12.60 -11.66 -4.86
CA ALA A 366 -12.75 -13.11 -4.69
C ALA A 366 -14.06 -13.52 -4.05
N LEU A 367 -14.51 -12.80 -3.02
CA LEU A 367 -15.64 -13.23 -2.17
C LEU A 367 -16.91 -12.40 -2.41
N TYR A 368 -16.81 -11.21 -2.98
CA TYR A 368 -17.94 -10.31 -3.24
C TYR A 368 -17.87 -9.73 -4.67
N PRO A 369 -17.84 -10.58 -5.70
CA PRO A 369 -17.61 -10.15 -7.08
C PRO A 369 -18.63 -9.08 -7.53
N GLY A 370 -18.08 -8.04 -8.19
CA GLY A 370 -18.82 -6.85 -8.63
C GLY A 370 -18.74 -5.66 -7.65
N GLN A 371 -18.15 -5.82 -6.47
CA GLN A 371 -17.92 -4.71 -5.53
C GLN A 371 -16.50 -4.13 -5.67
N GLU A 372 -15.55 -4.92 -6.16
CA GLU A 372 -14.13 -4.58 -6.30
C GLU A 372 -13.89 -3.35 -7.20
N GLY A 373 -14.64 -3.23 -8.30
CA GLY A 373 -14.51 -2.12 -9.23
C GLY A 373 -14.86 -0.76 -8.59
N ASN A 374 -15.92 -0.72 -7.79
CA ASN A 374 -16.30 0.49 -7.06
C ASN A 374 -15.28 0.84 -5.99
N HIS A 375 -14.73 -0.15 -5.29
CA HIS A 375 -13.69 0.05 -4.28
C HIS A 375 -12.44 0.66 -4.92
N MET A 376 -11.92 0.09 -6.00
CA MET A 376 -10.74 0.63 -6.70
C MET A 376 -11.01 2.02 -7.30
N ASN A 377 -12.21 2.30 -7.77
CA ASN A 377 -12.61 3.65 -8.19
C ASN A 377 -12.49 4.66 -7.05
N GLN A 378 -12.92 4.31 -5.83
CA GLN A 378 -12.78 5.19 -4.66
C GLN A 378 -11.31 5.43 -4.31
N VAL A 379 -10.48 4.38 -4.34
CA VAL A 379 -9.03 4.44 -4.15
C VAL A 379 -8.40 5.43 -5.15
N HIS A 380 -8.66 5.26 -6.44
CA HIS A 380 -8.12 6.12 -7.49
C HIS A 380 -8.61 7.57 -7.34
N GLN A 381 -9.89 7.80 -7.04
CA GLN A 381 -10.44 9.15 -6.81
C GLN A 381 -9.81 9.82 -5.59
N SER A 382 -9.58 9.08 -4.51
CA SER A 382 -8.87 9.59 -3.33
C SER A 382 -7.47 10.07 -3.71
N VAL A 383 -6.69 9.25 -4.41
CA VAL A 383 -5.34 9.61 -4.86
C VAL A 383 -5.37 10.85 -5.75
N MET A 384 -6.27 10.90 -6.73
CA MET A 384 -6.38 11.99 -7.70
C MET A 384 -7.05 13.25 -7.16
N SER A 385 -7.54 13.25 -5.93
CA SER A 385 -8.10 14.44 -5.27
C SER A 385 -7.09 15.58 -5.10
N GLN A 386 -5.79 15.27 -5.18
CA GLN A 386 -4.68 16.22 -5.14
C GLN A 386 -3.62 15.82 -6.17
N PRO A 387 -2.94 16.79 -6.83
CA PRO A 387 -2.09 16.50 -7.98
C PRO A 387 -0.77 15.81 -7.64
N GLY A 388 -0.23 15.96 -6.43
CA GLY A 388 1.11 15.52 -6.06
C GLY A 388 1.15 14.52 -4.91
N GLY A 389 2.35 14.20 -4.47
CA GLY A 389 2.68 13.28 -3.37
C GLY A 389 3.16 11.91 -3.85
N SER A 390 4.34 11.52 -3.33
CA SER A 390 4.96 10.20 -3.56
C SER A 390 4.37 9.14 -2.63
N ILE A 391 4.59 7.87 -2.93
CA ILE A 391 4.36 6.76 -1.98
C ILE A 391 5.45 6.78 -0.91
N TRP A 392 6.69 6.93 -1.34
CA TRP A 392 7.84 7.01 -0.45
C TRP A 392 7.74 8.18 0.52
N VAL A 393 7.94 7.91 1.81
CA VAL A 393 7.89 8.90 2.87
C VAL A 393 9.29 9.52 3.04
N LEU A 394 9.45 10.77 2.67
CA LEU A 394 10.75 11.46 2.73
C LEU A 394 11.25 11.65 4.18
N ASP A 395 10.33 11.92 5.11
CA ASP A 395 10.63 12.13 6.53
C ASP A 395 9.94 11.05 7.37
N SER A 396 10.70 10.03 7.75
CA SER A 396 10.26 8.90 8.57
C SER A 396 9.88 9.26 10.01
N LEU A 397 10.08 10.50 10.43
CA LEU A 397 9.68 11.02 11.74
C LEU A 397 8.37 11.81 11.67
N ASN A 398 7.87 12.08 10.47
CA ASN A 398 6.60 12.78 10.27
C ASN A 398 5.43 11.79 10.30
N GLU A 399 4.91 11.53 11.50
CA GLU A 399 3.83 10.56 11.73
C GLU A 399 2.58 10.85 10.87
N ALA A 400 2.22 12.11 10.68
CA ALA A 400 1.08 12.48 9.82
C ALA A 400 1.32 12.14 8.34
N ARG A 401 2.60 12.12 7.89
CA ARG A 401 2.95 11.69 6.55
C ARG A 401 3.06 10.17 6.45
N ILE A 402 3.57 9.50 7.47
CA ILE A 402 3.63 8.03 7.53
C ILE A 402 2.23 7.46 7.32
N PHE A 403 1.24 7.91 8.10
CA PHE A 403 -0.15 7.44 8.03
C PHE A 403 -1.05 8.32 7.16
N ASN A 404 -0.51 8.83 6.04
CA ASN A 404 -1.32 9.58 5.09
C ASN A 404 -2.20 8.63 4.27
N GLY A 405 -3.52 8.60 4.55
CA GLY A 405 -4.48 7.69 3.91
C GLY A 405 -4.42 7.72 2.38
N ARG A 406 -4.30 8.91 1.80
CA ARG A 406 -4.22 9.09 0.34
C ARG A 406 -2.94 8.54 -0.29
N LEU A 407 -1.80 8.63 0.40
CA LEU A 407 -0.49 8.31 -0.17
C LEU A 407 0.04 6.94 0.26
N SER A 408 0.03 6.66 1.56
CA SER A 408 0.58 5.40 2.09
C SER A 408 -0.38 4.23 1.89
N TYR A 409 -1.70 4.48 2.00
CA TYR A 409 -2.77 3.49 1.82
C TYR A 409 -3.26 3.44 0.37
N ASP A 410 -4.01 4.47 -0.06
CA ASP A 410 -4.70 4.44 -1.37
C ASP A 410 -3.72 4.42 -2.55
N LYS A 411 -2.70 5.33 -2.56
CA LYS A 411 -1.72 5.32 -3.65
C LYS A 411 -0.85 4.05 -3.61
N GLY A 412 -0.56 3.52 -2.41
CA GLY A 412 0.08 2.22 -2.23
C GLY A 412 -0.73 1.09 -2.87
N ALA A 413 -2.04 1.00 -2.58
CA ALA A 413 -2.93 0.00 -3.16
C ALA A 413 -3.06 0.15 -4.69
N GLY A 414 -3.26 1.37 -5.19
CA GLY A 414 -3.35 1.65 -6.63
C GLY A 414 -2.04 1.34 -7.37
N PHE A 415 -0.89 1.57 -6.74
CA PHE A 415 0.42 1.19 -7.25
C PHE A 415 0.55 -0.33 -7.43
N ILE A 416 0.16 -1.11 -6.41
CA ILE A 416 0.19 -2.58 -6.45
C ILE A 416 -0.77 -3.10 -7.51
N HIS A 417 -1.96 -2.49 -7.64
CA HIS A 417 -2.93 -2.81 -8.68
C HIS A 417 -2.37 -2.59 -10.09
N THR A 418 -1.72 -1.43 -10.33
CA THR A 418 -1.05 -1.12 -11.58
C THR A 418 0.15 -2.06 -11.84
N LEU A 419 0.91 -2.44 -10.80
CA LEU A 419 1.99 -3.42 -10.91
C LEU A 419 1.48 -4.81 -11.37
N ARG A 420 0.36 -5.28 -10.80
CA ARG A 420 -0.30 -6.52 -11.25
C ARG A 420 -0.69 -6.45 -12.73
N TYR A 421 -1.25 -5.32 -13.16
CA TYR A 421 -1.56 -5.07 -14.56
C TYR A 421 -0.30 -5.04 -15.45
N LEU A 422 0.81 -4.47 -14.96
CA LEU A 422 2.08 -4.44 -15.68
C LEU A 422 2.63 -5.85 -15.93
N ILE A 423 2.54 -6.74 -14.93
CA ILE A 423 3.03 -8.14 -15.00
C ILE A 423 2.18 -8.99 -15.96
N GLN A 424 0.91 -8.69 -16.18
CA GLN A 424 -0.02 -9.40 -17.11
C GLN A 424 -0.27 -10.89 -16.80
N ASN A 425 0.14 -11.38 -15.66
CA ASN A 425 0.01 -12.79 -15.30
C ASN A 425 -0.26 -12.91 -13.81
N ASP A 426 -1.52 -13.12 -13.45
CA ASP A 426 -1.93 -13.23 -12.05
C ASP A 426 -1.20 -14.36 -11.31
N SER A 427 -1.01 -15.51 -11.96
CA SER A 427 -0.30 -16.63 -11.33
C SER A 427 1.15 -16.25 -11.01
N LEU A 428 1.81 -15.52 -11.91
CA LEU A 428 3.18 -15.04 -11.71
C LEU A 428 3.24 -13.94 -10.64
N PHE A 429 2.27 -13.02 -10.67
CA PHE A 429 2.16 -11.95 -9.66
C PHE A 429 2.01 -12.51 -8.26
N PHE A 430 1.03 -13.38 -8.02
CA PHE A 430 0.82 -13.98 -6.70
C PHE A 430 1.96 -14.90 -6.28
N ALA A 431 2.57 -15.64 -7.21
CA ALA A 431 3.75 -16.44 -6.92
C ALA A 431 4.94 -15.57 -6.47
N ALA A 432 5.14 -14.39 -7.09
CA ALA A 432 6.17 -13.43 -6.66
C ALA A 432 5.90 -12.88 -5.25
N LEU A 433 4.63 -12.62 -4.90
CA LEU A 433 4.27 -12.18 -3.56
C LEU A 433 4.49 -13.27 -2.50
N GLN A 434 4.13 -14.52 -2.81
CA GLN A 434 4.38 -15.66 -1.93
C GLN A 434 5.87 -15.90 -1.71
N ASP A 435 6.67 -15.81 -2.76
CA ASP A 435 8.12 -15.98 -2.68
C ASP A 435 8.77 -14.83 -1.90
N PHE A 436 8.26 -13.59 -2.05
CA PHE A 436 8.69 -12.45 -1.24
C PHE A 436 8.39 -12.68 0.26
N GLN A 437 7.16 -13.11 0.59
CA GLN A 437 6.78 -13.42 1.96
C GLN A 437 7.62 -14.55 2.58
N SER A 438 8.04 -15.52 1.77
CA SER A 438 8.91 -16.60 2.20
C SER A 438 10.37 -16.14 2.38
N THR A 439 10.86 -15.34 1.44
CA THR A 439 12.26 -14.86 1.42
C THR A 439 12.56 -13.92 2.58
N PHE A 440 11.64 -13.03 2.91
CA PHE A 440 11.80 -12.03 3.97
C PHE A 440 11.06 -12.40 5.26
N ALA A 441 10.57 -13.64 5.37
CA ALA A 441 9.79 -14.12 6.52
C ALA A 441 10.46 -13.82 7.86
N ASN A 442 9.66 -13.36 8.82
CA ASN A 442 10.10 -13.01 10.18
C ASN A 442 11.11 -11.85 10.25
N GLY A 443 11.30 -11.14 9.16
CA GLY A 443 12.26 -10.06 9.03
C GLY A 443 11.64 -8.75 8.56
N THR A 444 12.48 -7.91 7.97
CA THR A 444 12.10 -6.61 7.42
C THR A 444 12.53 -6.49 5.97
N ALA A 445 11.86 -5.62 5.21
CA ALA A 445 12.21 -5.30 3.84
C ALA A 445 12.01 -3.82 3.53
N THR A 446 12.78 -3.30 2.58
CA THR A 446 12.60 -1.97 2.00
C THR A 446 11.79 -2.05 0.70
N GLY A 447 11.27 -0.91 0.23
CA GLY A 447 10.67 -0.82 -1.10
C GLY A 447 11.65 -1.19 -2.22
N PHE A 448 12.96 -1.00 -2.00
CA PHE A 448 14.01 -1.42 -2.93
C PHE A 448 14.17 -2.96 -2.96
N ASP A 449 14.10 -3.62 -1.81
CA ASP A 449 14.13 -5.09 -1.73
C ASP A 449 12.93 -5.67 -2.45
N PHE A 450 11.73 -5.13 -2.22
CA PHE A 450 10.51 -5.54 -2.92
C PHE A 450 10.64 -5.38 -4.44
N LYS A 451 11.08 -4.19 -4.91
CA LYS A 451 11.30 -3.92 -6.33
C LYS A 451 12.21 -4.96 -6.97
N ASN A 452 13.39 -5.17 -6.37
CA ASN A 452 14.39 -6.08 -6.92
C ASN A 452 13.92 -7.54 -6.91
N HIS A 453 13.24 -7.94 -5.84
CA HIS A 453 12.69 -9.29 -5.73
C HIS A 453 11.68 -9.57 -6.84
N VAL A 454 10.67 -8.71 -6.99
CA VAL A 454 9.63 -8.88 -8.02
C VAL A 454 10.21 -8.74 -9.43
N ALA A 455 11.12 -7.80 -9.66
CA ALA A 455 11.79 -7.63 -10.95
C ALA A 455 12.55 -8.90 -11.38
N ASN A 456 13.30 -9.49 -10.45
CA ASN A 456 14.06 -10.72 -10.70
C ASN A 456 13.13 -11.93 -10.90
N PHE A 457 12.15 -12.10 -10.01
CA PHE A 457 11.21 -13.22 -10.07
C PHE A 457 10.38 -13.22 -11.36
N CYS A 458 9.87 -12.05 -11.74
CA CYS A 458 9.06 -11.89 -12.97
C CYS A 458 9.89 -11.68 -14.23
N SER A 459 11.22 -11.52 -14.12
CA SER A 459 12.13 -11.20 -15.24
C SER A 459 11.73 -9.93 -16.01
N ILE A 460 11.34 -8.86 -15.28
CA ILE A 460 10.92 -7.57 -15.83
C ILE A 460 11.76 -6.42 -15.26
N ASN A 461 11.90 -5.33 -16.01
CA ASN A 461 12.53 -4.12 -15.51
C ASN A 461 11.48 -3.23 -14.84
N LEU A 462 11.58 -3.06 -13.52
CA LEU A 462 10.70 -2.21 -12.72
C LEU A 462 11.31 -0.84 -12.39
N ASP A 463 12.53 -0.52 -12.82
CA ASP A 463 13.16 0.76 -12.50
C ASP A 463 12.32 1.96 -12.97
N PRO A 464 11.85 2.05 -14.24
CA PRO A 464 11.03 3.18 -14.67
C PRO A 464 9.70 3.26 -13.89
N PHE A 465 9.09 2.13 -13.56
CA PHE A 465 7.83 2.09 -12.84
C PHE A 465 7.98 2.62 -11.42
N PHE A 466 9.02 2.20 -10.69
CA PHE A 466 9.30 2.70 -9.34
C PHE A 466 9.71 4.17 -9.33
N GLU A 467 10.56 4.61 -10.27
CA GLU A 467 10.93 6.03 -10.40
C GLU A 467 9.72 6.93 -10.60
N GLN A 468 8.74 6.50 -11.39
CA GLN A 468 7.56 7.31 -11.73
C GLN A 468 6.45 7.23 -10.69
N TRP A 469 6.18 6.05 -10.13
CA TRP A 469 5.03 5.81 -9.29
C TRP A 469 5.32 5.77 -7.79
N TYR A 470 6.51 5.28 -7.40
CA TYR A 470 6.91 5.13 -6.01
C TYR A 470 7.64 6.37 -5.48
N TYR A 471 8.75 6.77 -6.12
CA TYR A 471 9.47 8.00 -5.80
C TYR A 471 8.82 9.24 -6.41
N GLY A 472 8.28 9.10 -7.61
CA GLY A 472 7.61 10.15 -8.36
C GLY A 472 6.28 10.58 -7.75
N GLU A 473 5.80 11.75 -8.18
CA GLU A 473 4.56 12.33 -7.73
C GLU A 473 3.52 12.40 -8.85
N GLY A 474 2.26 12.34 -8.46
CA GLY A 474 1.16 12.54 -9.39
C GLY A 474 0.67 11.28 -10.07
N PHE A 475 0.01 11.50 -11.20
CA PHE A 475 -0.66 10.51 -12.04
C PHE A 475 -0.82 11.03 -13.47
N PRO A 476 -0.97 10.17 -14.50
CA PRO A 476 -1.25 10.57 -15.87
C PRO A 476 -2.74 10.90 -16.05
N THR A 477 -3.03 11.82 -16.99
CA THR A 477 -4.38 12.06 -17.53
C THR A 477 -4.32 11.76 -19.01
N TYR A 478 -5.03 10.70 -19.44
CA TYR A 478 -5.01 10.22 -20.83
C TYR A 478 -6.05 10.94 -21.69
N GLU A 479 -5.66 11.20 -22.95
CA GLU A 479 -6.50 11.66 -24.03
C GLU A 479 -6.29 10.77 -25.25
N VAL A 480 -7.39 10.43 -25.96
CA VAL A 480 -7.32 9.60 -27.15
C VAL A 480 -7.95 10.32 -28.34
N HIS A 481 -7.16 10.57 -29.37
CA HIS A 481 -7.68 10.97 -30.68
C HIS A 481 -7.73 9.75 -31.60
N TYR A 482 -8.79 9.67 -32.40
CA TYR A 482 -8.94 8.56 -33.34
C TYR A 482 -9.43 9.03 -34.70
N ASN A 483 -9.12 8.25 -35.73
CA ASN A 483 -9.70 8.34 -37.06
C ASN A 483 -9.96 6.96 -37.63
N GLN A 484 -10.95 6.83 -38.48
CA GLN A 484 -11.26 5.60 -39.18
C GLN A 484 -11.31 5.82 -40.68
N ASN A 485 -10.54 5.02 -41.43
CA ASN A 485 -10.55 5.00 -42.88
C ASN A 485 -10.92 3.59 -43.36
N GLY A 486 -12.16 3.40 -43.82
CA GLY A 486 -12.67 2.06 -44.12
C GLY A 486 -12.63 1.17 -42.87
N ASN A 487 -11.92 0.04 -42.94
CA ASN A 487 -11.75 -0.88 -41.82
C ASN A 487 -10.51 -0.59 -40.94
N ASP A 488 -9.73 0.43 -41.28
CA ASP A 488 -8.50 0.74 -40.56
C ASP A 488 -8.76 1.80 -39.49
N LEU A 489 -8.33 1.55 -38.26
CA LEU A 489 -8.44 2.46 -37.12
C LEU A 489 -7.07 3.01 -36.75
N PHE A 490 -6.98 4.32 -36.69
CA PHE A 490 -5.80 5.06 -36.29
C PHE A 490 -6.05 5.70 -34.91
N LEU A 491 -5.09 5.58 -34.01
CA LEU A 491 -5.16 6.10 -32.66
C LEU A 491 -3.94 6.95 -32.35
N GLN A 492 -4.16 8.07 -31.71
CA GLN A 492 -3.15 8.81 -30.96
C GLN A 492 -3.54 8.74 -29.49
N ILE A 493 -2.69 8.13 -28.68
CA ILE A 493 -2.86 8.09 -27.23
C ILE A 493 -1.84 9.05 -26.64
N SER A 494 -2.32 10.05 -25.94
CA SER A 494 -1.47 11.02 -25.25
C SER A 494 -1.79 11.09 -23.77
N HIS A 495 -0.81 11.53 -22.95
CA HIS A 495 -1.08 11.84 -21.56
C HIS A 495 -0.32 13.07 -21.09
N THR A 496 -0.89 13.73 -20.10
CA THR A 496 -0.25 14.79 -19.32
C THR A 496 -0.12 14.33 -17.87
N ALA A 497 1.04 14.59 -17.27
CA ALA A 497 1.24 14.29 -15.85
C ALA A 497 0.65 15.40 -14.97
N SER A 498 0.06 15.07 -13.82
CA SER A 498 -0.44 16.05 -12.85
C SER A 498 0.69 16.86 -12.17
N MET A 499 1.92 16.29 -12.11
CA MET A 499 3.12 16.91 -11.55
C MET A 499 4.30 16.84 -12.54
N PRO A 500 4.24 17.52 -13.70
CA PRO A 500 5.20 17.32 -14.78
C PRO A 500 6.62 17.81 -14.46
N SER A 501 6.78 18.67 -13.45
CA SER A 501 8.10 19.12 -12.98
C SER A 501 8.84 18.06 -12.15
N ILE A 502 8.14 17.04 -11.65
CA ILE A 502 8.69 15.94 -10.84
C ILE A 502 8.64 14.64 -11.62
N THR A 503 7.46 14.29 -12.14
CA THR A 503 7.25 13.11 -12.98
C THR A 503 6.71 13.54 -14.33
N PRO A 504 7.57 13.79 -15.32
CA PRO A 504 7.15 14.36 -16.62
C PRO A 504 6.41 13.34 -17.50
N THR A 505 6.63 12.05 -17.29
CA THR A 505 6.11 10.97 -18.12
C THR A 505 5.77 9.75 -17.27
N PHE A 506 4.69 9.04 -17.63
CA PHE A 506 4.34 7.74 -17.09
C PHE A 506 4.40 6.68 -18.18
N THR A 507 5.32 5.71 -18.04
CA THR A 507 5.57 4.66 -19.04
C THR A 507 4.95 3.34 -18.59
N ASN A 508 3.62 3.31 -18.50
CA ASN A 508 2.87 2.11 -18.18
C ASN A 508 1.87 1.80 -19.30
N PRO A 509 1.45 0.56 -19.45
CA PRO A 509 0.41 0.22 -20.41
C PRO A 509 -0.93 0.85 -20.04
N ILE A 510 -1.79 1.00 -21.08
CA ILE A 510 -3.19 1.41 -20.91
C ILE A 510 -4.09 0.57 -21.79
N SER A 511 -5.24 0.16 -21.31
CA SER A 511 -6.23 -0.56 -22.09
C SER A 511 -7.29 0.37 -22.66
N LEU A 512 -7.67 0.12 -23.92
CA LEU A 512 -8.81 0.76 -24.55
C LEU A 512 -9.90 -0.27 -24.86
N ARG A 513 -11.13 0.02 -24.48
CA ARG A 513 -12.31 -0.74 -24.90
C ARG A 513 -12.84 -0.15 -26.21
N ILE A 514 -12.90 -0.94 -27.24
CA ILE A 514 -13.30 -0.52 -28.58
C ILE A 514 -14.48 -1.37 -29.05
N LEU A 515 -15.62 -0.71 -29.28
CA LEU A 515 -16.85 -1.33 -29.80
C LEU A 515 -16.78 -1.40 -31.32
N ARG A 516 -17.03 -2.58 -31.91
CA ARG A 516 -17.01 -2.80 -33.35
C ARG A 516 -18.38 -3.26 -33.86
N GLN A 517 -18.76 -2.80 -35.04
CA GLN A 517 -20.03 -3.16 -35.65
C GLN A 517 -20.10 -4.68 -35.94
N GLY A 518 -21.13 -5.33 -35.38
CA GLY A 518 -21.37 -6.77 -35.59
C GLY A 518 -20.36 -7.71 -34.93
N GLN A 519 -19.54 -7.21 -34.00
CA GLN A 519 -18.56 -8.00 -33.26
C GLN A 519 -18.69 -7.73 -31.75
N ALA A 520 -18.12 -8.63 -30.94
CA ALA A 520 -18.01 -8.42 -29.50
C ALA A 520 -17.06 -7.26 -29.18
N ASP A 521 -17.29 -6.63 -28.03
CA ASP A 521 -16.37 -5.64 -27.46
C ASP A 521 -14.96 -6.18 -27.39
N THR A 522 -13.99 -5.33 -27.72
CA THR A 522 -12.58 -5.70 -27.68
C THR A 522 -11.86 -4.75 -26.74
N ILE A 523 -11.15 -5.32 -25.77
CA ILE A 523 -10.20 -4.59 -24.92
C ILE A 523 -8.80 -4.84 -25.48
N ILE A 524 -8.11 -3.76 -25.85
CA ILE A 524 -6.75 -3.81 -26.37
C ILE A 524 -5.84 -3.04 -25.44
N ARG A 525 -4.75 -3.66 -25.04
CA ARG A 525 -3.69 -3.06 -24.27
C ARG A 525 -2.66 -2.42 -25.19
N PHE A 526 -2.27 -1.19 -24.86
CA PHE A 526 -1.25 -0.43 -25.57
C PHE A 526 -0.10 -0.11 -24.62
N GLU A 527 1.13 -0.35 -25.06
CA GLU A 527 2.33 0.02 -24.33
C GLU A 527 2.62 1.51 -24.55
N ILE A 528 2.75 2.27 -23.47
CA ILE A 528 2.99 3.72 -23.52
C ILE A 528 4.42 3.98 -23.02
N ASN A 529 5.27 4.47 -23.91
CA ASN A 529 6.67 4.78 -23.62
C ASN A 529 6.97 6.29 -23.66
N ASN A 530 6.05 7.07 -24.23
CA ASN A 530 6.16 8.51 -24.40
C ASN A 530 4.83 9.20 -24.09
N ASN A 531 4.87 10.50 -23.88
CA ASN A 531 3.65 11.29 -23.61
C ASN A 531 2.67 11.32 -24.78
N VAL A 532 3.11 10.93 -25.99
CA VAL A 532 2.29 10.79 -27.19
C VAL A 532 2.73 9.55 -27.96
N GLU A 533 1.80 8.65 -28.21
CA GLU A 533 2.02 7.43 -29.00
C GLU A 533 0.97 7.31 -30.11
N TYR A 534 1.36 6.70 -31.24
CA TYR A 534 0.51 6.48 -32.40
C TYR A 534 0.41 5.00 -32.72
N PHE A 535 -0.84 4.53 -32.95
CA PHE A 535 -1.11 3.14 -33.26
C PHE A 535 -1.99 3.04 -34.50
N SER A 536 -1.74 2.03 -35.33
CA SER A 536 -2.52 1.72 -36.52
C SER A 536 -3.03 0.27 -36.43
N LEU A 537 -4.33 0.10 -36.45
CA LEU A 537 -5.00 -1.20 -36.41
C LEU A 537 -5.64 -1.45 -37.78
N TYR A 538 -4.91 -2.17 -38.64
CA TYR A 538 -5.36 -2.47 -40.01
C TYR A 538 -6.41 -3.59 -40.02
N ASN A 539 -7.41 -3.46 -40.92
CA ASN A 539 -8.53 -4.39 -41.04
C ASN A 539 -9.26 -4.65 -39.73
N PHE A 540 -9.27 -3.67 -38.84
CA PHE A 540 -9.84 -3.79 -37.50
C PHE A 540 -11.37 -3.92 -37.52
N GLY A 541 -12.02 -3.32 -38.51
CA GLY A 541 -13.46 -3.24 -38.63
C GLY A 541 -14.02 -1.86 -38.28
N ILE A 542 -15.32 -1.68 -38.48
CA ILE A 542 -16.00 -0.38 -38.32
C ILE A 542 -16.36 -0.18 -36.84
N LEU A 543 -16.06 1.01 -36.33
CA LEU A 543 -16.45 1.41 -34.96
C LEU A 543 -17.97 1.46 -34.83
N ALA A 544 -18.50 0.95 -33.72
CA ALA A 544 -19.94 0.95 -33.40
C ALA A 544 -20.31 1.91 -32.25
N GLY A 545 -19.32 2.56 -31.63
CA GLY A 545 -19.54 3.44 -30.48
C GLY A 545 -18.29 4.19 -30.06
N THR A 546 -18.30 4.71 -28.85
CA THR A 546 -17.16 5.42 -28.25
C THR A 546 -16.07 4.45 -27.79
N ILE A 547 -14.82 4.91 -27.84
CA ILE A 547 -13.69 4.22 -27.24
C ILE A 547 -13.68 4.55 -25.73
N GLY A 548 -13.55 3.53 -24.89
CA GLY A 548 -13.39 3.68 -23.44
C GLY A 548 -11.93 3.58 -23.03
N ILE A 549 -11.45 4.50 -22.20
CA ILE A 549 -10.10 4.49 -21.64
C ILE A 549 -10.15 3.71 -20.31
N ASP A 550 -9.23 2.77 -20.14
CA ASP A 550 -9.05 1.96 -18.93
C ASP A 550 -10.37 1.40 -18.35
N PRO A 551 -11.11 0.61 -19.11
CA PRO A 551 -12.47 0.18 -18.75
C PRO A 551 -12.51 -0.70 -17.48
N GLU A 552 -11.41 -1.30 -17.11
CA GLU A 552 -11.26 -2.17 -15.93
C GLU A 552 -10.56 -1.46 -14.77
N ASN A 553 -10.22 -0.17 -14.95
CA ASN A 553 -9.64 0.70 -13.92
C ASN A 553 -8.32 0.16 -13.32
N TRP A 554 -7.42 -0.31 -14.19
CA TRP A 554 -6.11 -0.85 -13.79
C TRP A 554 -5.09 0.20 -13.38
N VAL A 555 -5.24 1.43 -13.88
CA VAL A 555 -4.26 2.51 -13.71
C VAL A 555 -4.91 3.70 -13.01
N MET A 556 -4.21 4.28 -12.03
CA MET A 556 -4.62 5.56 -11.47
C MET A 556 -4.49 6.64 -12.54
N ASN A 557 -5.55 6.94 -13.27
CA ASN A 557 -5.50 7.88 -14.38
C ASN A 557 -6.70 8.83 -14.42
N GLY A 558 -6.43 10.08 -14.83
CA GLY A 558 -7.46 10.99 -15.28
C GLY A 558 -7.85 10.70 -16.73
N ASN A 559 -9.06 11.11 -17.12
CA ASN A 559 -9.59 10.92 -18.46
C ASN A 559 -9.95 12.30 -19.05
N ALA A 560 -9.15 12.77 -20.01
CA ALA A 560 -9.39 14.02 -20.75
C ALA A 560 -10.38 13.84 -21.92
N GLY A 561 -10.72 12.60 -22.25
CA GLY A 561 -11.71 12.25 -23.23
C GLY A 561 -11.18 11.56 -24.48
N VAL A 562 -12.13 11.26 -25.36
CA VAL A 562 -11.87 10.62 -26.65
C VAL A 562 -12.53 11.46 -27.75
N SER A 563 -11.78 11.82 -28.78
CA SER A 563 -12.27 12.67 -29.87
C SER A 563 -11.84 12.18 -31.24
N LEU A 564 -12.66 12.50 -32.26
CA LEU A 564 -12.33 12.25 -33.65
C LEU A 564 -11.31 13.29 -34.14
N ASP A 565 -10.21 12.83 -34.72
CA ASP A 565 -9.28 13.65 -35.50
C ASP A 565 -9.30 13.19 -36.96
N PRO A 566 -10.01 13.87 -37.85
CA PRO A 566 -10.24 13.42 -39.21
C PRO A 566 -8.99 13.41 -40.09
N ILE A 567 -7.88 13.99 -39.63
CA ILE A 567 -6.61 13.98 -40.37
C ILE A 567 -5.63 12.91 -39.85
N LEU A 568 -5.93 12.28 -38.71
CA LEU A 568 -5.09 11.22 -38.15
C LEU A 568 -5.05 10.01 -39.10
N GLY A 569 -3.86 9.52 -39.42
CA GLY A 569 -3.67 8.45 -40.38
C GLY A 569 -3.78 8.87 -41.87
N LEU A 570 -4.29 10.08 -42.16
CA LEU A 570 -4.28 10.66 -43.51
C LEU A 570 -2.96 11.39 -43.80
N THR A 571 -2.41 12.04 -42.79
CA THR A 571 -1.02 12.48 -42.77
C THR A 571 -0.26 11.42 -41.98
N GLU A 572 0.61 10.67 -42.65
CA GLU A 572 1.47 9.75 -41.92
C GLU A 572 2.19 10.50 -40.82
N HIS A 573 1.89 10.20 -39.56
CA HIS A 573 2.66 10.69 -38.42
C HIS A 573 4.02 9.99 -38.41
N SER A 574 4.83 10.33 -39.36
CA SER A 574 6.22 9.95 -39.46
C SER A 574 7.12 10.66 -38.43
N SER A 575 6.55 11.17 -37.33
CA SER A 575 7.25 12.07 -36.40
C SER A 575 8.40 11.40 -35.62
N MET A 576 8.45 10.10 -35.46
CA MET A 576 9.56 9.44 -34.78
C MET A 576 10.64 8.86 -35.70
N LEU A 577 10.30 8.50 -36.95
CA LEU A 577 11.27 8.01 -37.92
C LEU A 577 11.78 9.10 -38.86
N ASN A 578 11.02 10.19 -39.01
CA ASN A 578 11.36 11.34 -39.86
C ASN A 578 12.54 12.19 -39.34
N ALA A 579 12.99 12.03 -38.11
CA ALA A 579 14.16 12.73 -37.61
C ALA A 579 15.48 12.26 -38.24
N LYS A 580 15.48 11.16 -38.98
CA LYS A 580 16.70 10.57 -39.57
C LYS A 580 16.89 10.80 -41.05
N LEU A 581 15.83 11.07 -41.85
CA LEU A 581 15.98 11.28 -43.29
C LEU A 581 15.73 12.75 -43.67
N GLU A 582 16.77 13.41 -44.16
CA GLU A 582 16.73 14.76 -44.72
C GLU A 582 16.83 14.70 -46.24
N VAL A 583 15.98 15.45 -46.92
CA VAL A 583 16.00 15.56 -48.39
C VAL A 583 16.65 16.91 -48.75
N TYR A 584 17.74 16.85 -49.49
CA TYR A 584 18.47 18.06 -49.89
C TYR A 584 19.15 17.95 -51.28
N PRO A 585 19.33 19.07 -51.97
CA PRO A 585 18.73 20.35 -51.70
C PRO A 585 17.22 20.33 -51.93
N ASN A 586 16.49 21.09 -51.13
CA ASN A 586 15.07 21.34 -51.32
C ASN A 586 14.80 22.83 -51.06
N PRO A 587 14.46 23.62 -52.09
CA PRO A 587 14.20 23.26 -53.49
C PRO A 587 15.41 22.76 -54.30
N SER A 588 15.13 21.94 -55.31
CA SER A 588 16.12 21.36 -56.23
C SER A 588 15.80 21.64 -57.70
N THR A 589 16.88 21.63 -58.57
CA THR A 589 16.75 21.72 -60.04
C THR A 589 17.15 20.44 -60.70
N ASP A 590 18.15 19.71 -60.21
CA ASP A 590 18.77 18.62 -60.91
C ASP A 590 18.74 17.29 -60.15
N TYR A 591 19.20 17.27 -58.91
CA TYR A 591 19.34 16.06 -58.10
C TYR A 591 18.93 16.31 -56.66
N ILE A 592 18.42 15.25 -56.05
CA ILE A 592 18.05 15.18 -54.63
C ILE A 592 18.81 14.05 -53.96
N ALA A 593 19.41 14.33 -52.82
CA ALA A 593 19.96 13.32 -51.92
C ALA A 593 19.06 13.10 -50.71
N ILE A 594 19.07 11.86 -50.20
CA ILE A 594 18.40 11.50 -48.93
C ILE A 594 19.49 11.22 -47.90
N LYS A 595 19.63 12.14 -46.90
CA LYS A 595 20.59 11.99 -45.82
C LYS A 595 20.00 11.25 -44.65
N GLY A 596 20.81 10.45 -43.95
CA GLY A 596 20.36 9.64 -42.79
C GLY A 596 19.89 8.25 -43.17
N GLN A 597 19.93 7.90 -44.45
CA GLN A 597 19.60 6.57 -44.97
C GLN A 597 20.63 5.53 -44.53
N THR A 598 20.15 4.38 -44.04
CA THR A 598 20.99 3.24 -43.60
C THR A 598 20.89 2.01 -44.52
N GLU A 599 19.90 1.97 -45.41
CA GLU A 599 19.59 0.88 -46.32
C GLU A 599 19.05 1.41 -47.65
N THR A 600 18.92 0.54 -48.66
CA THR A 600 18.26 0.86 -49.95
C THR A 600 16.80 1.16 -49.70
N LEU A 601 16.26 2.25 -50.29
CA LEU A 601 14.87 2.65 -50.22
C LEU A 601 14.22 2.63 -51.59
N ASP A 602 12.96 2.21 -51.66
CA ASP A 602 12.11 2.45 -52.83
C ASP A 602 11.54 3.86 -52.71
N TYR A 603 11.65 4.68 -53.78
CA TYR A 603 11.12 6.02 -53.77
C TYR A 603 10.06 6.24 -54.83
N THR A 604 9.08 7.10 -54.55
CA THR A 604 8.02 7.50 -55.49
C THR A 604 7.71 8.98 -55.30
N PHE A 605 7.70 9.73 -56.41
CA PHE A 605 7.21 11.12 -56.44
C PHE A 605 5.80 11.16 -56.99
N TYR A 606 4.96 11.91 -56.28
CA TYR A 606 3.57 12.19 -56.69
C TYR A 606 3.41 13.68 -56.97
N ASP A 607 2.66 14.03 -58.02
CA ASP A 607 2.23 15.40 -58.28
C ASP A 607 1.08 15.85 -57.34
N ALA A 608 0.62 17.07 -57.47
CA ALA A 608 -0.47 17.63 -56.68
C ALA A 608 -1.81 16.89 -56.84
N ASN A 609 -1.99 16.06 -57.84
CA ASN A 609 -3.19 15.25 -58.11
C ASN A 609 -3.02 13.80 -57.60
N GLY A 610 -1.89 13.49 -56.93
CA GLY A 610 -1.59 12.14 -56.43
C GLY A 610 -1.12 11.16 -57.51
N LYS A 611 -0.81 11.64 -58.72
CA LYS A 611 -0.29 10.79 -59.82
C LYS A 611 1.21 10.57 -59.63
N THR A 612 1.65 9.33 -59.75
CA THR A 612 3.07 8.98 -59.80
C THR A 612 3.76 9.59 -61.04
N VAL A 613 4.80 10.38 -60.81
CA VAL A 613 5.55 11.08 -61.85
C VAL A 613 7.02 10.60 -61.98
N LEU A 614 7.57 10.03 -60.92
CA LEU A 614 8.91 9.45 -60.88
C LEU A 614 8.95 8.37 -59.79
N ALA A 615 9.57 7.21 -60.08
CA ALA A 615 9.76 6.16 -59.07
C ALA A 615 11.03 5.35 -59.39
N GLY A 616 11.62 4.76 -58.34
CA GLY A 616 12.82 3.94 -58.45
C GLY A 616 13.30 3.47 -57.10
N THR A 617 14.53 2.96 -57.09
CA THR A 617 15.26 2.60 -55.84
C THR A 617 16.46 3.50 -55.69
N ILE A 618 16.81 3.82 -54.44
CA ILE A 618 17.96 4.63 -54.10
C ILE A 618 18.80 3.96 -53.03
N ASP A 619 20.09 3.76 -53.33
CA ASP A 619 21.06 3.26 -52.37
C ASP A 619 21.63 4.41 -51.52
N LYS A 620 22.25 4.04 -50.39
CA LYS A 620 22.91 5.00 -49.49
C LYS A 620 23.88 5.91 -50.26
N ASP A 621 23.79 7.21 -49.97
CA ASP A 621 24.63 8.28 -50.56
C ASP A 621 24.42 8.46 -52.09
N ALA A 622 23.43 7.80 -52.72
CA ALA A 622 23.08 8.02 -54.13
C ALA A 622 22.22 9.30 -54.29
N LEU A 623 22.07 9.72 -55.56
CA LEU A 623 21.27 10.89 -55.93
C LEU A 623 20.10 10.48 -56.80
N ILE A 624 18.92 11.08 -56.55
CA ILE A 624 17.76 10.97 -57.42
C ILE A 624 17.82 12.08 -58.45
N ASP A 625 17.80 11.70 -59.74
CA ASP A 625 17.71 12.64 -60.84
C ASP A 625 16.27 13.13 -61.01
N VAL A 626 16.06 14.42 -60.78
CA VAL A 626 14.74 15.06 -60.84
C VAL A 626 14.59 16.04 -62.01
N ARG A 627 15.54 16.09 -62.95
CA ARG A 627 15.53 16.98 -64.15
C ARG A 627 14.36 16.72 -65.08
N THR A 628 13.75 15.54 -64.98
CA THR A 628 12.58 15.18 -65.78
C THR A 628 11.26 15.72 -65.18
N LEU A 629 11.28 16.23 -63.95
CA LEU A 629 10.11 16.80 -63.30
C LEU A 629 9.98 18.28 -63.67
N HIS A 630 8.73 18.71 -63.88
CA HIS A 630 8.45 20.15 -64.07
C HIS A 630 8.60 20.93 -62.80
N SER A 631 8.82 22.25 -62.90
CA SER A 631 8.83 23.13 -61.74
C SER A 631 7.47 23.01 -60.99
N GLY A 632 7.55 22.75 -59.68
CA GLY A 632 6.34 22.53 -58.86
C GLY A 632 6.64 21.84 -57.54
N ALA A 633 5.58 21.63 -56.77
CA ALA A 633 5.63 20.89 -55.48
C ALA A 633 5.23 19.41 -55.68
N TYR A 634 5.98 18.52 -55.09
CA TYR A 634 5.82 17.07 -55.21
C TYR A 634 5.86 16.42 -53.82
N ILE A 635 5.17 15.31 -53.64
CA ILE A 635 5.28 14.45 -52.49
C ILE A 635 6.26 13.34 -52.80
N LEU A 636 7.37 13.28 -52.12
CA LEU A 636 8.31 12.16 -52.16
C LEU A 636 7.96 11.16 -51.07
N LYS A 637 7.66 9.91 -51.45
CA LYS A 637 7.48 8.78 -50.58
C LYS A 637 8.67 7.83 -50.74
N CYS A 638 9.30 7.44 -49.64
CA CYS A 638 10.33 6.43 -49.59
C CYS A 638 9.86 5.26 -48.71
N VAL A 639 10.15 4.03 -49.12
CA VAL A 639 9.78 2.81 -48.40
C VAL A 639 11.03 1.96 -48.19
N SER A 640 11.27 1.51 -46.96
CA SER A 640 12.35 0.61 -46.60
C SER A 640 11.99 -0.86 -46.89
N LYS A 641 12.98 -1.76 -46.84
CA LYS A 641 12.75 -3.22 -46.97
C LYS A 641 11.81 -3.75 -45.87
N ASN A 642 11.79 -3.10 -44.69
CA ASN A 642 10.93 -3.46 -43.59
C ASN A 642 9.56 -2.77 -43.65
N GLN A 643 9.15 -2.23 -44.82
CA GLN A 643 7.90 -1.53 -45.06
C GLN A 643 7.74 -0.20 -44.28
N GLN A 644 8.84 0.34 -43.73
CA GLN A 644 8.81 1.69 -43.13
C GLN A 644 8.70 2.72 -44.25
N GLN A 645 7.79 3.67 -44.09
CA GLN A 645 7.50 4.71 -45.07
C GLN A 645 7.96 6.06 -44.59
N TYR A 646 8.51 6.87 -45.49
CA TYR A 646 8.99 8.25 -45.26
C TYR A 646 8.37 9.15 -46.32
N ILE A 647 7.78 10.26 -45.93
CA ILE A 647 7.14 11.20 -46.83
C ILE A 647 7.72 12.59 -46.62
N ARG A 648 8.01 13.29 -47.72
CA ARG A 648 8.51 14.66 -47.72
C ARG A 648 7.88 15.45 -48.84
N LEU A 649 7.61 16.73 -48.56
CA LEU A 649 7.29 17.73 -49.57
C LEU A 649 8.62 18.20 -50.21
N VAL A 650 8.70 18.09 -51.53
CA VAL A 650 9.86 18.47 -52.31
C VAL A 650 9.45 19.51 -53.34
N THR A 651 10.23 20.57 -53.48
CA THR A 651 10.01 21.62 -54.46
C THR A 651 11.05 21.50 -55.54
N ILE A 652 10.62 21.40 -56.82
CA ILE A 652 11.47 21.44 -57.99
C ILE A 652 11.36 22.83 -58.61
N LYS A 653 12.50 23.43 -58.97
CA LYS A 653 12.61 24.77 -59.57
C LYS A 653 12.77 24.70 -61.05
#